data_8db86ffb0810158080cd923cfae4bbe9
#
_entry.id   8db86ffb0810158080cd923cfae4bbe9
#
_cell.length_a   1.000
_cell.length_b   1.000
_cell.length_c   1.000
_cell.angle_alpha   90.00
_cell.angle_beta   90.00
_cell.angle_gamma   90.00
#
_symmetry.space_group_name_H-M   'P 1'
#
loop_
_entity.id
_entity.type
_entity.pdbx_description
1 polymer ?
#
loop_
_entity_poly.entity_id
_entity_poly.type
_entity_poly.pdbx_seq_one_letter_code
_entity_poly.pdbx_strand_id
1 'polypeptide(L)'
;MKEDLYDDLFDEKEEKTDFQAPFFKYVIHWPWFIASILICMALAFIYLRYQAPVYEVASSVLIKEDDNKKSANNALAAMQDFGMFSMTSNFDNEVEILKSCTLIKKVVSHLNLYINIAQKQPFGYDIPLYKDTPFDVFMTAEEADKLDENILLDLTYDTLGKLSAEVSYTQDNEKQKAQKSFDKLPAILPLPIGVITISGRDSLSIPTEPIKLKVTISKPTAVAIGYSSALTIEPTSKTSTIAAVSLKNTNVQRAIDFINDLIAVYNIDTNTEKNEVAQKSADFIEERIGIINNELGTTENELAAFKQRAGLTDLSSDAQLALQESSKYEQQYAENATQINLVTYLRDYINNPDNNDEVIPANVGLSDVNLASAIEKYNNLVVERKRLLRTSSESNPAIINLNTGIEAMRHNVKTTVNSVLKGLQITRNNIDRQSRKYESRISNAPKQEQEFMTISRQQEIKATLYIMLLQKREENAITLAATANNGRIIEEPIPGGIVSPKGKLIYIIALVIGIGIPISIIYLLNLLRFRIEGHTDVEKLTTVPIIGDIPLTDAGKNGTPTIAVRENDNNIMAETFRSLRTNLLFIMGDPDKKVILVTSTISGEGKTFMASNLAVSLALLGKKVILVGLDIRKPGLNKIFHLSHKEKGITQYLAAPQSTDLHALIQPSGITSNLDLLLGGPIPPNPTELLARQSLEDTISTLRKEYDYIVLDTAPIGMVTDTLILSRVADASIYVCRADYTHKTDYQLINELQEHHRLPNLCTVVNGIDMKKKKYGYYYGYGKYGKYYGYGKKYGYS
;
A
#
# COMPACT_ATOMS: atom_id res chain seq x y z
N MET A 1 7.09 38.60 52.73
CA MET A 1 6.74 39.80 51.94
C MET A 1 7.97 40.26 51.14
N LYS A 2 8.64 39.35 50.48
CA LYS A 2 9.70 39.59 49.49
C LYS A 2 9.88 38.44 48.48
N GLU A 3 8.97 37.43 48.50
CA GLU A 3 9.01 36.32 47.56
C GLU A 3 7.87 36.36 46.53
N ASP A 4 6.84 37.20 46.71
CA ASP A 4 5.70 37.29 45.81
C ASP A 4 5.88 38.29 44.64
N LEU A 5 7.08 38.86 44.43
CA LEU A 5 7.35 39.87 43.41
C LEU A 5 8.17 39.33 42.21
N TYR A 6 8.52 38.05 42.19
CA TYR A 6 9.32 37.44 41.11
C TYR A 6 8.54 36.50 40.19
N ASP A 7 7.32 36.13 40.59
CA ASP A 7 6.50 35.21 39.77
C ASP A 7 5.67 35.88 38.65
N ASP A 8 5.53 37.23 38.69
CA ASP A 8 4.79 37.98 37.67
C ASP A 8 5.63 38.40 36.45
N LEU A 9 6.93 38.00 36.35
CA LEU A 9 7.82 38.40 35.27
C LEU A 9 8.03 37.35 34.16
N PHE A 10 7.40 36.20 34.30
CA PHE A 10 7.45 35.12 33.29
C PHE A 10 6.08 34.57 32.89
N ASP A 11 5.06 35.47 32.78
CA ASP A 11 3.89 35.14 32.01
C ASP A 11 4.29 35.05 30.50
N GLU A 12 4.81 33.90 30.08
CA GLU A 12 4.79 33.53 28.69
C GLU A 12 3.35 33.70 28.21
N LYS A 13 3.11 34.70 27.39
CA LYS A 13 1.85 34.80 26.64
C LYS A 13 1.63 33.47 25.93
N GLU A 14 0.82 32.59 26.54
CA GLU A 14 0.23 31.49 25.79
C GLU A 14 -0.40 32.10 24.54
N GLU A 15 0.22 31.88 23.39
CA GLU A 15 -0.39 32.09 22.09
C GLU A 15 -1.67 31.22 22.05
N LYS A 16 -2.79 31.82 22.46
CA LYS A 16 -4.10 31.26 22.14
C LYS A 16 -4.17 31.19 20.62
N THR A 17 -3.80 30.03 20.08
CA THR A 17 -3.97 29.73 18.67
C THR A 17 -5.45 29.94 18.34
N ASP A 18 -5.74 31.07 17.77
CA ASP A 18 -7.08 31.42 17.32
C ASP A 18 -7.43 30.54 16.12
N PHE A 19 -7.98 29.35 16.39
CA PHE A 19 -8.42 28.40 15.35
C PHE A 19 -9.56 28.96 14.48
N GLN A 20 -10.18 30.08 14.88
CA GLN A 20 -11.29 30.65 14.13
C GLN A 20 -10.82 31.43 12.89
N ALA A 21 -9.71 32.12 12.98
CA ALA A 21 -9.18 32.92 11.87
C ALA A 21 -8.78 32.09 10.64
N PRO A 22 -8.03 30.96 10.76
CA PRO A 22 -7.77 30.08 9.63
C PRO A 22 -9.06 29.41 9.08
N PHE A 23 -10.01 29.04 9.96
CA PHE A 23 -11.25 28.38 9.53
C PHE A 23 -12.09 29.25 8.56
N PHE A 24 -12.31 30.51 8.88
CA PHE A 24 -13.06 31.43 8.02
C PHE A 24 -12.38 31.66 6.67
N LYS A 25 -11.08 31.48 6.58
CA LYS A 25 -10.31 31.56 5.32
C LYS A 25 -10.74 30.49 4.30
N TYR A 26 -11.02 29.28 4.79
CA TYR A 26 -11.48 28.17 3.98
C TYR A 26 -12.98 28.26 3.70
N VAL A 27 -13.79 28.70 4.63
CA VAL A 27 -15.26 28.85 4.49
C VAL A 27 -15.65 29.82 3.36
N ILE A 28 -14.85 30.87 3.13
CA ILE A 28 -15.09 31.81 2.03
C ILE A 28 -15.04 31.14 0.65
N HIS A 29 -14.29 30.05 0.54
CA HIS A 29 -14.11 29.27 -0.69
C HIS A 29 -15.01 28.04 -0.76
N TRP A 30 -16.09 27.95 0.04
CA TRP A 30 -17.00 26.80 0.08
C TRP A 30 -17.50 26.30 -1.28
N PRO A 31 -17.74 27.14 -2.33
CA PRO A 31 -18.15 26.62 -3.63
C PRO A 31 -17.12 25.73 -4.29
N TRP A 32 -15.82 26.00 -4.05
CA TRP A 32 -14.71 25.16 -4.56
C TRP A 32 -14.69 23.78 -3.89
N PHE A 33 -15.04 23.71 -2.60
CA PHE A 33 -15.18 22.45 -1.88
C PHE A 33 -16.32 21.62 -2.45
N ILE A 34 -17.48 22.21 -2.68
CA ILE A 34 -18.63 21.51 -3.28
C ILE A 34 -18.27 21.02 -4.69
N ALA A 35 -17.71 21.87 -5.53
CA ALA A 35 -17.32 21.48 -6.89
C ALA A 35 -16.29 20.33 -6.88
N SER A 36 -15.27 20.42 -6.04
CA SER A 36 -14.24 19.36 -5.89
C SER A 36 -14.85 18.05 -5.40
N ILE A 37 -15.71 18.09 -4.37
CA ILE A 37 -16.38 16.89 -3.84
C ILE A 37 -17.27 16.27 -4.93
N LEU A 38 -18.07 17.07 -5.66
CA LEU A 38 -18.92 16.56 -6.73
C LEU A 38 -18.10 15.90 -7.84
N ILE A 39 -17.00 16.49 -8.25
CA ILE A 39 -16.10 15.91 -9.25
C ILE A 39 -15.50 14.59 -8.74
N CYS A 40 -14.96 14.57 -7.53
CA CYS A 40 -14.37 13.34 -6.95
C CYS A 40 -15.42 12.23 -6.77
N MET A 41 -16.65 12.59 -6.33
CA MET A 41 -17.76 11.63 -6.20
C MET A 41 -18.22 11.11 -7.56
N ALA A 42 -18.28 11.96 -8.58
CA ALA A 42 -18.60 11.53 -9.94
C ALA A 42 -17.53 10.58 -10.51
N LEU A 43 -16.25 10.88 -10.31
CA LEU A 43 -15.16 9.99 -10.70
C LEU A 43 -15.21 8.66 -9.95
N ALA A 44 -15.49 8.65 -8.65
CA ALA A 44 -15.67 7.45 -7.86
C ALA A 44 -16.87 6.62 -8.34
N PHE A 45 -17.99 7.27 -8.70
CA PHE A 45 -19.15 6.62 -9.27
C PHE A 45 -18.83 5.97 -10.62
N ILE A 46 -18.14 6.70 -11.51
CA ILE A 46 -17.70 6.17 -12.82
C ILE A 46 -16.77 4.99 -12.60
N TYR A 47 -15.77 5.11 -11.72
CA TYR A 47 -14.86 4.02 -11.39
C TYR A 47 -15.60 2.77 -10.92
N LEU A 48 -16.52 2.91 -9.95
CA LEU A 48 -17.34 1.80 -9.44
C LEU A 48 -18.24 1.19 -10.51
N ARG A 49 -18.70 1.98 -11.45
CA ARG A 49 -19.57 1.51 -12.56
C ARG A 49 -18.81 0.64 -13.56
N TYR A 50 -17.50 0.83 -13.71
CA TYR A 50 -16.67 0.05 -14.64
C TYR A 50 -15.96 -1.13 -13.97
N GLN A 51 -16.01 -1.27 -12.65
CA GLN A 51 -15.43 -2.39 -11.91
C GLN A 51 -16.45 -3.50 -11.69
N ALA A 52 -16.13 -4.73 -12.16
CA ALA A 52 -16.95 -5.89 -11.87
C ALA A 52 -16.92 -6.22 -10.36
N PRO A 53 -18.08 -6.53 -9.76
CA PRO A 53 -18.12 -6.95 -8.36
C PRO A 53 -17.45 -8.32 -8.19
N VAL A 54 -16.59 -8.43 -7.18
CA VAL A 54 -15.92 -9.68 -6.80
C VAL A 54 -16.58 -10.19 -5.52
N TYR A 55 -17.07 -11.41 -5.59
CA TYR A 55 -17.70 -12.12 -4.48
C TYR A 55 -16.70 -13.10 -3.87
N GLU A 56 -16.82 -13.33 -2.58
CA GLU A 56 -16.11 -14.40 -1.88
C GLU A 56 -17.07 -15.56 -1.65
N VAL A 57 -16.67 -16.75 -2.08
CA VAL A 57 -17.40 -17.98 -1.82
C VAL A 57 -16.56 -18.79 -0.85
N ALA A 58 -17.15 -19.22 0.25
CA ALA A 58 -16.47 -19.98 1.28
C ALA A 58 -17.15 -21.33 1.54
N SER A 59 -16.33 -22.31 1.86
CA SER A 59 -16.73 -23.69 2.18
C SER A 59 -15.86 -24.21 3.32
N SER A 60 -16.41 -25.15 4.11
CA SER A 60 -15.67 -25.86 5.16
C SER A 60 -15.42 -27.29 4.72
N VAL A 61 -14.15 -27.69 4.66
CA VAL A 61 -13.71 -29.00 4.19
C VAL A 61 -12.97 -29.73 5.30
N LEU A 62 -13.42 -30.93 5.66
CA LEU A 62 -12.69 -31.84 6.53
C LEU A 62 -11.59 -32.54 5.72
N ILE A 63 -10.35 -32.42 6.15
CA ILE A 63 -9.21 -33.15 5.60
C ILE A 63 -8.87 -34.26 6.60
N LYS A 64 -9.12 -35.52 6.24
CA LYS A 64 -8.82 -36.65 7.10
C LYS A 64 -7.31 -36.91 7.11
N GLU A 65 -6.74 -37.10 8.29
CA GLU A 65 -5.40 -37.67 8.45
C GLU A 65 -5.44 -39.17 8.22
N ASP A 66 -4.45 -39.73 7.54
CA ASP A 66 -4.30 -41.18 7.39
C ASP A 66 -3.96 -41.80 8.72
N ASP A 67 -4.87 -42.63 9.26
CA ASP A 67 -4.73 -43.34 10.54
C ASP A 67 -3.55 -44.34 10.58
N ASN A 68 -3.08 -44.78 9.43
CA ASN A 68 -1.90 -45.64 9.31
C ASN A 68 -0.59 -44.98 9.80
N LYS A 69 -0.55 -43.63 9.87
CA LYS A 69 0.61 -42.87 10.39
C LYS A 69 0.63 -42.81 11.93
N LYS A 70 -0.50 -43.06 12.62
CA LYS A 70 -0.55 -43.01 14.10
C LYS A 70 0.21 -44.16 14.75
N SER A 71 0.28 -45.32 14.08
CA SER A 71 1.03 -46.48 14.61
C SER A 71 2.56 -46.28 14.57
N ALA A 72 3.06 -45.54 13.60
CA ALA A 72 4.48 -45.16 13.52
C ALA A 72 4.82 -44.00 14.46
N ASN A 73 3.86 -43.10 14.72
CA ASN A 73 4.06 -41.94 15.60
C ASN A 73 4.18 -42.26 17.08
N ASN A 74 3.67 -43.40 17.58
CA ASN A 74 3.80 -43.77 19.01
C ASN A 74 5.25 -44.04 19.42
N ALA A 75 6.11 -44.51 18.51
CA ALA A 75 7.54 -44.65 18.78
C ALA A 75 8.31 -43.29 18.60
N LEU A 76 7.78 -42.42 17.72
CA LEU A 76 8.34 -41.07 17.46
C LEU A 76 7.89 -40.04 18.51
N ALA A 77 6.71 -40.20 19.11
CA ALA A 77 6.20 -39.34 20.18
C ALA A 77 7.12 -39.36 21.41
N ALA A 78 7.78 -40.48 21.67
CA ALA A 78 8.80 -40.57 22.73
C ALA A 78 10.09 -39.80 22.43
N MET A 79 10.35 -39.45 21.15
CA MET A 79 11.47 -38.60 20.73
C MET A 79 11.08 -37.11 20.59
N GLN A 80 9.79 -36.78 20.57
CA GLN A 80 9.28 -35.41 20.47
C GLN A 80 9.49 -34.62 21.79
N ASP A 81 9.57 -35.30 22.93
CA ASP A 81 9.91 -34.69 24.22
C ASP A 81 11.37 -34.15 24.27
N PHE A 82 12.19 -34.46 23.26
CA PHE A 82 13.56 -33.95 23.14
C PHE A 82 13.71 -32.74 22.20
N GLY A 83 12.60 -32.13 21.74
CA GLY A 83 12.61 -30.79 21.11
C GLY A 83 13.36 -30.65 19.78
N MET A 84 13.66 -31.74 19.05
CA MET A 84 14.58 -31.69 17.90
C MET A 84 13.95 -31.71 16.51
N PHE A 85 12.62 -31.81 16.35
CA PHE A 85 11.98 -31.69 15.03
C PHE A 85 10.60 -31.05 15.13
N SER A 86 10.44 -29.87 14.52
CA SER A 86 9.13 -29.30 14.15
C SER A 86 8.56 -30.16 13.01
N MET A 87 7.70 -31.10 13.32
CA MET A 87 6.88 -31.75 12.29
C MET A 87 5.92 -30.70 11.73
N THR A 88 6.11 -30.29 10.45
CA THR A 88 5.03 -29.72 9.65
C THR A 88 3.86 -30.68 9.73
N SER A 89 2.71 -30.19 10.18
CA SER A 89 1.54 -31.06 10.35
C SER A 89 1.17 -31.65 8.98
N ASN A 90 0.72 -32.91 8.94
CA ASN A 90 0.22 -33.54 7.72
C ASN A 90 -0.86 -32.66 7.05
N PHE A 91 -1.61 -31.89 7.85
CA PHE A 91 -2.60 -30.95 7.38
C PHE A 91 -2.00 -29.84 6.50
N ASP A 92 -0.86 -29.24 6.89
CA ASP A 92 -0.22 -28.18 6.08
C ASP A 92 0.24 -28.70 4.72
N ASN A 93 0.71 -29.94 4.65
CA ASN A 93 1.08 -30.59 3.39
C ASN A 93 -0.15 -30.80 2.49
N GLU A 94 -1.28 -31.23 3.05
CA GLU A 94 -2.52 -31.40 2.29
C GLU A 94 -3.08 -30.05 1.79
N VAL A 95 -2.95 -28.99 2.58
CA VAL A 95 -3.30 -27.63 2.16
C VAL A 95 -2.44 -27.16 0.99
N GLU A 96 -1.13 -27.42 1.03
CA GLU A 96 -0.22 -27.09 -0.09
C GLU A 96 -0.55 -27.92 -1.35
N ILE A 97 -0.96 -29.16 -1.19
CA ILE A 97 -1.44 -30.01 -2.28
C ILE A 97 -2.69 -29.40 -2.93
N LEU A 98 -3.67 -28.99 -2.12
CA LEU A 98 -4.89 -28.36 -2.62
C LEU A 98 -4.63 -27.02 -3.33
N LYS A 99 -3.62 -26.28 -2.94
CA LYS A 99 -3.17 -25.02 -3.58
C LYS A 99 -2.27 -25.24 -4.79
N SER A 100 -1.85 -26.48 -5.05
CA SER A 100 -0.89 -26.75 -6.12
C SER A 100 -1.46 -26.37 -7.49
N CYS A 101 -0.63 -25.70 -8.29
CA CYS A 101 -1.00 -25.29 -9.65
C CYS A 101 -1.37 -26.50 -10.53
N THR A 102 -0.79 -27.66 -10.26
CA THR A 102 -1.07 -28.92 -10.97
C THR A 102 -2.50 -29.39 -10.75
N LEU A 103 -2.96 -29.44 -9.50
CA LEU A 103 -4.32 -29.84 -9.15
C LEU A 103 -5.32 -28.83 -9.69
N ILE A 104 -5.07 -27.54 -9.48
CA ILE A 104 -5.92 -26.44 -9.94
C ILE A 104 -6.02 -26.46 -11.48
N LYS A 105 -4.96 -26.77 -12.21
CA LYS A 105 -4.98 -26.89 -13.65
C LYS A 105 -5.90 -28.02 -14.12
N LYS A 106 -5.92 -29.17 -13.41
CA LYS A 106 -6.86 -30.26 -13.70
C LYS A 106 -8.32 -29.78 -13.57
N VAL A 107 -8.61 -29.04 -12.49
CA VAL A 107 -9.95 -28.43 -12.26
C VAL A 107 -10.31 -27.42 -13.34
N VAL A 108 -9.37 -26.52 -13.67
CA VAL A 108 -9.55 -25.51 -14.72
C VAL A 108 -9.84 -26.17 -16.08
N SER A 109 -9.16 -27.26 -16.38
CA SER A 109 -9.37 -28.02 -17.62
C SER A 109 -10.69 -28.80 -17.62
N HIS A 110 -11.06 -29.40 -16.48
CA HIS A 110 -12.28 -30.18 -16.33
C HIS A 110 -13.54 -29.31 -16.46
N LEU A 111 -13.53 -28.13 -15.83
CA LEU A 111 -14.63 -27.18 -15.89
C LEU A 111 -14.54 -26.16 -17.05
N ASN A 112 -13.56 -26.29 -17.95
CA ASN A 112 -13.29 -25.37 -19.06
C ASN A 112 -13.17 -23.89 -18.60
N LEU A 113 -12.59 -23.63 -17.42
CA LEU A 113 -12.50 -22.28 -16.84
C LEU A 113 -11.50 -21.37 -17.59
N TYR A 114 -10.71 -21.91 -18.50
CA TYR A 114 -9.82 -21.16 -19.39
C TYR A 114 -10.58 -20.43 -20.51
N ILE A 115 -11.88 -20.73 -20.68
CA ILE A 115 -12.78 -20.01 -21.56
C ILE A 115 -13.65 -19.06 -20.72
N ASN A 116 -13.45 -17.77 -20.89
CA ASN A 116 -14.21 -16.75 -20.17
C ASN A 116 -15.15 -16.04 -21.14
N ILE A 117 -16.44 -16.07 -20.83
CA ILE A 117 -17.50 -15.46 -21.65
C ILE A 117 -18.08 -14.28 -20.87
N ALA A 118 -18.17 -13.13 -21.51
CA ALA A 118 -18.75 -11.93 -20.91
C ALA A 118 -19.69 -11.24 -21.90
N GLN A 119 -20.81 -10.74 -21.41
CA GLN A 119 -21.74 -9.94 -22.20
C GLN A 119 -21.28 -8.47 -22.18
N LYS A 120 -21.02 -7.91 -23.37
CA LYS A 120 -20.64 -6.51 -23.52
C LYS A 120 -21.79 -5.59 -23.11
N GLN A 121 -21.49 -4.65 -22.20
CA GLN A 121 -22.42 -3.59 -21.79
C GLN A 121 -22.02 -2.27 -22.47
N PRO A 122 -22.98 -1.45 -22.93
CA PRO A 122 -22.67 -0.15 -23.53
C PRO A 122 -22.08 0.83 -22.52
N PHE A 123 -22.46 0.72 -21.23
CA PHE A 123 -21.95 1.55 -20.14
C PHE A 123 -21.77 0.69 -18.88
N GLY A 124 -20.51 0.54 -18.43
CA GLY A 124 -20.16 -0.23 -17.25
C GLY A 124 -19.20 -1.39 -17.55
N TYR A 125 -19.10 -2.33 -16.61
CA TYR A 125 -18.28 -3.53 -16.79
C TYR A 125 -19.01 -4.60 -17.62
N ASP A 126 -18.24 -5.42 -18.34
CA ASP A 126 -18.78 -6.59 -19.05
C ASP A 126 -19.26 -7.62 -18.01
N ILE A 127 -20.50 -8.11 -18.17
CA ILE A 127 -21.10 -9.07 -17.23
C ILE A 127 -20.49 -10.46 -17.50
N PRO A 128 -19.76 -11.05 -16.53
CA PRO A 128 -19.20 -12.39 -16.69
C PRO A 128 -20.32 -13.44 -16.65
N LEU A 129 -20.46 -14.17 -17.73
CA LEU A 129 -21.39 -15.29 -17.87
C LEU A 129 -20.66 -16.61 -17.60
N TYR A 130 -21.38 -17.62 -17.12
CA TYR A 130 -20.83 -18.96 -16.91
C TYR A 130 -21.79 -20.04 -17.44
N LYS A 131 -22.78 -20.47 -16.67
CA LYS A 131 -23.79 -21.44 -17.09
C LYS A 131 -24.97 -20.81 -17.84
N ASP A 132 -25.18 -19.52 -17.68
CA ASP A 132 -26.28 -18.79 -18.33
C ASP A 132 -25.89 -18.22 -19.71
N THR A 133 -24.95 -18.87 -20.37
CA THR A 133 -24.49 -18.45 -21.71
C THR A 133 -25.47 -18.95 -22.79
N PRO A 134 -25.81 -18.15 -23.79
CA PRO A 134 -26.63 -18.60 -24.93
C PRO A 134 -25.84 -19.54 -25.85
N PHE A 135 -24.51 -19.52 -25.79
CA PHE A 135 -23.60 -20.32 -26.58
C PHE A 135 -22.60 -21.05 -25.71
N ASP A 136 -22.27 -22.29 -26.05
CA ASP A 136 -21.11 -22.96 -25.53
C ASP A 136 -19.96 -22.83 -26.52
N VAL A 137 -18.84 -22.35 -26.05
CA VAL A 137 -17.60 -22.24 -26.82
C VAL A 137 -16.62 -23.27 -26.28
N PHE A 138 -16.06 -24.06 -27.17
CA PHE A 138 -15.15 -25.13 -26.81
C PHE A 138 -13.86 -25.07 -27.64
N MET A 139 -12.75 -25.29 -27.00
CA MET A 139 -11.41 -25.54 -27.54
C MET A 139 -10.74 -26.53 -26.60
N THR A 140 -9.95 -27.46 -27.07
CA THR A 140 -9.33 -28.45 -26.16
C THR A 140 -8.31 -27.79 -25.23
N ALA A 141 -8.20 -28.30 -24.00
CA ALA A 141 -7.23 -27.77 -23.02
C ALA A 141 -5.78 -27.92 -23.52
N GLU A 142 -5.50 -28.96 -24.32
CA GLU A 142 -4.17 -29.20 -24.90
C GLU A 142 -3.80 -28.16 -25.95
N GLU A 143 -4.77 -27.76 -26.79
CA GLU A 143 -4.56 -26.71 -27.77
C GLU A 143 -4.44 -25.35 -27.10
N ALA A 144 -5.29 -25.07 -26.11
CA ALA A 144 -5.24 -23.84 -25.34
C ALA A 144 -3.93 -23.68 -24.52
N ASP A 145 -3.31 -24.80 -24.13
CA ASP A 145 -2.04 -24.76 -23.36
C ASP A 145 -0.84 -24.39 -24.24
N LYS A 146 -0.96 -24.53 -25.56
CA LYS A 146 0.07 -24.16 -26.55
C LYS A 146 -0.02 -22.69 -26.99
N LEU A 147 -1.05 -21.94 -26.54
CA LEU A 147 -1.21 -20.54 -26.90
C LEU A 147 -0.06 -19.69 -26.36
N ASP A 148 0.45 -18.76 -27.14
CA ASP A 148 1.41 -17.75 -26.66
C ASP A 148 0.69 -16.60 -25.95
N GLU A 149 -0.39 -16.10 -26.55
CA GLU A 149 -1.26 -15.06 -25.98
C GLU A 149 -2.73 -15.51 -25.96
N ASN A 150 -3.57 -14.79 -25.21
CA ASN A 150 -5.00 -15.09 -25.15
C ASN A 150 -5.68 -14.84 -26.50
N ILE A 151 -6.59 -15.74 -26.89
CA ILE A 151 -7.48 -15.52 -28.02
C ILE A 151 -8.66 -14.66 -27.55
N LEU A 152 -8.92 -13.60 -28.29
CA LEU A 152 -10.10 -12.75 -28.10
C LEU A 152 -11.09 -13.01 -29.23
N LEU A 153 -12.31 -13.39 -28.87
CA LEU A 153 -13.37 -13.69 -29.81
C LEU A 153 -14.59 -12.82 -29.50
N ASP A 154 -14.91 -11.90 -30.39
CA ASP A 154 -16.11 -11.08 -30.33
C ASP A 154 -17.23 -11.76 -31.13
N LEU A 155 -18.24 -12.24 -30.41
CA LEU A 155 -19.41 -12.90 -30.99
C LEU A 155 -20.59 -11.93 -31.05
N THR A 156 -21.20 -11.79 -32.21
CA THR A 156 -22.44 -11.03 -32.38
C THR A 156 -23.49 -11.93 -33.00
N TYR A 157 -24.57 -12.16 -32.27
CA TYR A 157 -25.73 -12.91 -32.76
C TYR A 157 -26.84 -11.91 -33.05
N ASP A 158 -27.23 -11.83 -34.31
CA ASP A 158 -28.16 -10.82 -34.78
C ASP A 158 -29.63 -11.29 -34.66
N THR A 159 -30.56 -10.38 -34.95
CA THR A 159 -32.02 -10.65 -34.96
C THR A 159 -32.48 -11.52 -36.10
N LEU A 160 -31.61 -11.90 -37.03
CA LEU A 160 -31.88 -12.82 -38.16
C LEU A 160 -31.37 -14.24 -37.89
N GLY A 161 -30.79 -14.51 -36.72
CA GLY A 161 -30.23 -15.79 -36.35
C GLY A 161 -28.85 -16.09 -36.95
N LYS A 162 -28.12 -15.05 -37.41
CA LYS A 162 -26.75 -15.18 -37.91
C LYS A 162 -25.73 -14.90 -36.79
N LEU A 163 -24.72 -15.78 -36.69
CA LEU A 163 -23.60 -15.61 -35.80
C LEU A 163 -22.40 -15.02 -36.56
N SER A 164 -21.97 -13.86 -36.19
CA SER A 164 -20.70 -13.25 -36.64
C SER A 164 -19.65 -13.39 -35.58
N ALA A 165 -18.49 -13.96 -35.91
CA ALA A 165 -17.35 -14.14 -35.02
C ALA A 165 -16.14 -13.37 -35.57
N GLU A 166 -15.63 -12.41 -34.78
CA GLU A 166 -14.37 -11.75 -35.04
C GLU A 166 -13.35 -12.28 -34.03
N VAL A 167 -12.29 -12.90 -34.52
CA VAL A 167 -11.23 -13.51 -33.70
C VAL A 167 -9.96 -12.71 -33.84
N SER A 168 -9.35 -12.40 -32.71
CA SER A 168 -8.00 -11.84 -32.65
C SER A 168 -7.09 -12.82 -31.90
N TYR A 169 -6.03 -13.26 -32.55
CA TYR A 169 -5.06 -14.21 -31.98
C TYR A 169 -3.63 -13.81 -32.38
N THR A 170 -2.65 -14.30 -31.68
CA THR A 170 -1.24 -14.09 -32.00
C THR A 170 -0.65 -15.37 -32.56
N GLN A 171 0.03 -15.27 -33.64
CA GLN A 171 0.79 -16.37 -34.29
C GLN A 171 2.16 -15.82 -34.69
N ASP A 172 3.22 -16.52 -34.35
CA ASP A 172 4.62 -16.11 -34.63
C ASP A 172 4.95 -14.66 -34.19
N ASN A 173 4.45 -14.22 -33.02
CA ASN A 173 4.54 -12.87 -32.49
C ASN A 173 3.81 -11.78 -33.29
N GLU A 174 3.00 -12.15 -34.30
CA GLU A 174 2.17 -11.20 -35.03
C GLU A 174 0.70 -11.35 -34.68
N LYS A 175 0.01 -10.24 -34.46
CA LYS A 175 -1.44 -10.23 -34.22
C LYS A 175 -2.20 -10.42 -35.51
N GLN A 176 -2.95 -11.48 -35.58
CA GLN A 176 -3.82 -11.83 -36.69
C GLN A 176 -5.28 -11.57 -36.32
N LYS A 177 -6.09 -11.15 -37.32
CA LYS A 177 -7.54 -11.05 -37.19
C LYS A 177 -8.23 -11.88 -38.26
N ALA A 178 -9.25 -12.62 -37.84
CA ALA A 178 -10.10 -13.36 -38.75
C ALA A 178 -11.57 -13.06 -38.43
N GLN A 179 -12.37 -12.80 -39.46
CA GLN A 179 -13.82 -12.63 -39.32
C GLN A 179 -14.54 -13.66 -40.14
N LYS A 180 -15.52 -14.30 -39.53
CA LYS A 180 -16.35 -15.31 -40.21
C LYS A 180 -17.80 -15.22 -39.73
N SER A 181 -18.74 -15.39 -40.64
CA SER A 181 -20.16 -15.41 -40.31
C SER A 181 -20.73 -16.80 -40.62
N PHE A 182 -21.64 -17.22 -39.74
CA PHE A 182 -22.25 -18.54 -39.81
C PHE A 182 -23.78 -18.40 -39.81
N ASP A 183 -24.44 -19.14 -40.68
CA ASP A 183 -25.92 -19.12 -40.79
C ASP A 183 -26.56 -20.21 -39.92
N LYS A 184 -25.78 -21.17 -39.45
CA LYS A 184 -26.27 -22.29 -38.61
C LYS A 184 -25.26 -22.67 -37.53
N LEU A 185 -25.75 -23.18 -36.42
CA LEU A 185 -24.98 -23.77 -35.34
C LEU A 185 -25.08 -25.31 -35.37
N PRO A 186 -24.05 -26.06 -34.94
CA PRO A 186 -22.78 -25.59 -34.43
C PRO A 186 -21.86 -24.99 -35.50
N ALA A 187 -21.13 -23.91 -35.12
CA ALA A 187 -20.15 -23.25 -35.98
C ALA A 187 -18.73 -23.71 -35.62
N ILE A 188 -17.95 -24.12 -36.62
CA ILE A 188 -16.57 -24.56 -36.46
C ILE A 188 -15.65 -23.52 -37.07
N LEU A 189 -14.73 -22.99 -36.26
CA LEU A 189 -13.74 -22.03 -36.65
C LEU A 189 -12.34 -22.63 -36.54
N PRO A 190 -11.80 -23.18 -37.65
CA PRO A 190 -10.44 -23.67 -37.67
C PRO A 190 -9.47 -22.50 -37.74
N LEU A 191 -8.53 -22.44 -36.80
CA LEU A 191 -7.43 -21.52 -36.75
C LEU A 191 -6.10 -22.30 -36.80
N PRO A 192 -5.00 -21.66 -37.22
CA PRO A 192 -3.69 -22.33 -37.23
C PRO A 192 -3.23 -22.80 -35.83
N ILE A 193 -3.76 -22.16 -34.78
CA ILE A 193 -3.44 -22.42 -33.38
C ILE A 193 -4.41 -23.39 -32.68
N GLY A 194 -5.45 -23.86 -33.33
CA GLY A 194 -6.42 -24.80 -32.80
C GLY A 194 -7.83 -24.59 -33.36
N VAL A 195 -8.77 -25.49 -33.02
CA VAL A 195 -10.15 -25.46 -33.50
C VAL A 195 -11.09 -24.94 -32.41
N ILE A 196 -11.80 -23.86 -32.71
CA ILE A 196 -12.84 -23.32 -31.83
C ILE A 196 -14.19 -23.79 -32.32
N THR A 197 -14.96 -24.48 -31.48
CA THR A 197 -16.32 -24.91 -31.76
C THR A 197 -17.31 -24.07 -30.96
N ILE A 198 -18.32 -23.51 -31.61
CA ILE A 198 -19.38 -22.71 -31.01
C ILE A 198 -20.70 -23.44 -31.23
N SER A 199 -21.36 -23.86 -30.16
CA SER A 199 -22.66 -24.52 -30.21
C SER A 199 -23.71 -23.67 -29.48
N GLY A 200 -24.91 -23.64 -30.01
CA GLY A 200 -26.06 -23.01 -29.34
C GLY A 200 -26.64 -23.98 -28.31
N ARG A 201 -27.10 -23.46 -27.20
CA ARG A 201 -27.87 -24.22 -26.20
C ARG A 201 -29.33 -24.39 -26.66
N ASP A 202 -30.00 -25.36 -26.11
CA ASP A 202 -31.40 -25.69 -26.45
C ASP A 202 -32.38 -24.53 -26.16
N SER A 203 -32.01 -23.63 -25.27
CA SER A 203 -32.76 -22.42 -24.93
C SER A 203 -32.54 -21.25 -25.88
N LEU A 204 -31.69 -21.38 -26.91
CA LEU A 204 -31.36 -20.31 -27.83
C LEU A 204 -32.56 -19.99 -28.73
N SER A 205 -33.24 -18.90 -28.45
CA SER A 205 -34.21 -18.28 -29.36
C SER A 205 -33.58 -17.13 -30.13
N ILE A 206 -34.17 -16.81 -31.30
CA ILE A 206 -33.75 -15.61 -32.06
C ILE A 206 -34.02 -14.37 -31.18
N PRO A 207 -32.99 -13.58 -30.85
CA PRO A 207 -33.15 -12.47 -29.93
C PRO A 207 -33.85 -11.28 -30.61
N THR A 208 -34.56 -10.47 -29.81
CA THR A 208 -35.16 -9.23 -30.29
C THR A 208 -34.13 -8.12 -30.49
N GLU A 209 -32.99 -8.18 -29.76
CA GLU A 209 -31.84 -7.28 -29.91
C GLU A 209 -30.56 -8.09 -30.12
N PRO A 210 -29.57 -7.60 -30.86
CA PRO A 210 -28.34 -8.33 -31.11
C PRO A 210 -27.56 -8.58 -29.83
N ILE A 211 -27.25 -9.86 -29.54
CA ILE A 211 -26.45 -10.28 -28.38
C ILE A 211 -24.97 -10.14 -28.75
N LYS A 212 -24.25 -9.35 -27.97
CA LYS A 212 -22.80 -9.17 -28.13
C LYS A 212 -22.06 -9.83 -26.96
N LEU A 213 -21.27 -10.85 -27.27
CA LEU A 213 -20.47 -11.57 -26.31
C LEU A 213 -18.98 -11.37 -26.60
N LYS A 214 -18.22 -11.24 -25.58
CA LYS A 214 -16.76 -11.28 -25.63
C LYS A 214 -16.29 -12.58 -25.00
N VAL A 215 -15.62 -13.39 -25.77
CA VAL A 215 -15.02 -14.64 -25.28
C VAL A 215 -13.52 -14.49 -25.25
N THR A 216 -12.93 -14.85 -24.15
CA THR A 216 -11.47 -14.86 -23.99
C THR A 216 -11.03 -16.29 -23.68
N ILE A 217 -10.20 -16.87 -24.52
CA ILE A 217 -9.60 -18.19 -24.33
C ILE A 217 -8.16 -17.95 -23.88
N SER A 218 -7.84 -18.41 -22.70
CA SER A 218 -6.54 -18.20 -22.06
C SER A 218 -5.83 -19.54 -21.85
N LYS A 219 -4.52 -19.50 -21.68
CA LYS A 219 -3.73 -20.68 -21.35
C LYS A 219 -4.19 -21.27 -20.01
N PRO A 220 -4.63 -22.57 -19.97
CA PRO A 220 -5.07 -23.21 -18.72
C PRO A 220 -4.11 -23.04 -17.55
N THR A 221 -2.79 -23.11 -17.80
CA THR A 221 -1.77 -22.90 -16.78
C THR A 221 -1.81 -21.47 -16.21
N ALA A 222 -1.99 -20.44 -17.05
CA ALA A 222 -2.08 -19.04 -16.58
C ALA A 222 -3.35 -18.81 -15.75
N VAL A 223 -4.47 -19.41 -16.16
CA VAL A 223 -5.73 -19.37 -15.41
C VAL A 223 -5.59 -20.10 -14.08
N ALA A 224 -4.92 -21.26 -14.04
CA ALA A 224 -4.66 -21.99 -12.81
C ALA A 224 -3.82 -21.19 -11.81
N ILE A 225 -2.80 -20.46 -12.26
CA ILE A 225 -2.02 -19.54 -11.41
C ILE A 225 -2.94 -18.43 -10.84
N GLY A 226 -3.83 -17.88 -11.66
CA GLY A 226 -4.81 -16.88 -11.22
C GLY A 226 -5.74 -17.43 -10.13
N TYR A 227 -6.26 -18.64 -10.31
CA TYR A 227 -7.08 -19.29 -9.30
C TYR A 227 -6.30 -19.63 -8.03
N SER A 228 -5.07 -20.13 -8.14
CA SER A 228 -4.19 -20.41 -6.99
C SER A 228 -3.95 -19.17 -6.14
N SER A 229 -3.76 -18.02 -6.77
CA SER A 229 -3.58 -16.76 -6.04
C SER A 229 -4.86 -16.19 -5.42
N ALA A 230 -6.03 -16.50 -6.01
CA ALA A 230 -7.34 -16.09 -5.51
C ALA A 230 -7.91 -17.04 -4.45
N LEU A 231 -7.38 -18.27 -4.37
CA LEU A 231 -7.77 -19.31 -3.44
C LEU A 231 -7.08 -19.14 -2.10
N THR A 232 -7.86 -19.05 -1.03
CA THR A 232 -7.36 -19.02 0.33
C THR A 232 -7.83 -20.25 1.06
N ILE A 233 -6.90 -21.01 1.63
CA ILE A 233 -7.20 -22.21 2.44
C ILE A 233 -6.50 -22.02 3.78
N GLU A 234 -7.28 -21.96 4.85
CA GLU A 234 -6.79 -21.75 6.20
C GLU A 234 -7.43 -22.74 7.17
N PRO A 235 -6.72 -23.22 8.19
CA PRO A 235 -7.35 -24.04 9.23
C PRO A 235 -8.32 -23.19 10.04
N THR A 236 -9.48 -23.77 10.39
CA THR A 236 -10.49 -23.07 11.21
C THR A 236 -9.99 -22.84 12.64
N SER A 237 -9.04 -23.65 13.14
CA SER A 237 -8.32 -23.45 14.39
C SER A 237 -6.97 -24.19 14.33
N LYS A 238 -6.03 -23.84 15.22
CA LYS A 238 -4.68 -24.43 15.26
C LYS A 238 -4.64 -25.96 15.45
N THR A 239 -5.70 -26.56 15.92
CA THR A 239 -5.81 -28.01 16.21
C THR A 239 -6.90 -28.69 15.39
N SER A 240 -7.53 -27.97 14.45
CA SER A 240 -8.60 -28.51 13.62
C SER A 240 -8.06 -29.05 12.30
N THR A 241 -8.57 -30.19 11.90
CA THR A 241 -8.40 -30.78 10.56
C THR A 241 -9.43 -30.25 9.55
N ILE A 242 -10.22 -29.24 9.95
CA ILE A 242 -11.18 -28.57 9.08
C ILE A 242 -10.51 -27.33 8.48
N ALA A 243 -10.47 -27.29 7.16
CA ALA A 243 -10.00 -26.15 6.38
C ALA A 243 -11.19 -25.27 5.95
N ALA A 244 -11.08 -23.97 6.17
CA ALA A 244 -11.91 -22.97 5.51
C ALA A 244 -11.31 -22.70 4.13
N VAL A 245 -12.03 -23.06 3.09
CA VAL A 245 -11.64 -22.84 1.68
C VAL A 245 -12.43 -21.66 1.16
N SER A 246 -11.78 -20.58 0.77
CA SER A 246 -12.45 -19.42 0.18
C SER A 246 -11.86 -19.05 -1.17
N LEU A 247 -12.72 -18.65 -2.10
CA LEU A 247 -12.34 -18.22 -3.44
C LEU A 247 -13.01 -16.89 -3.79
N LYS A 248 -12.20 -15.96 -4.30
CA LYS A 248 -12.69 -14.66 -4.80
C LYS A 248 -12.89 -14.73 -6.31
N ASN A 249 -14.14 -14.51 -6.75
CA ASN A 249 -14.47 -14.54 -8.18
C ASN A 249 -15.58 -13.53 -8.52
N THR A 250 -15.62 -13.08 -9.76
CA THR A 250 -16.67 -12.21 -10.29
C THR A 250 -17.98 -12.93 -10.57
N ASN A 251 -17.95 -14.26 -10.72
CA ASN A 251 -19.13 -15.09 -10.91
C ASN A 251 -19.23 -16.12 -9.77
N VAL A 252 -20.32 -16.05 -9.01
CA VAL A 252 -20.56 -16.87 -7.83
C VAL A 252 -20.65 -18.35 -8.16
N GLN A 253 -21.43 -18.71 -9.20
CA GLN A 253 -21.62 -20.12 -9.59
C GLN A 253 -20.32 -20.76 -10.06
N ARG A 254 -19.50 -20.00 -10.76
CA ARG A 254 -18.17 -20.45 -11.20
C ARG A 254 -17.24 -20.74 -10.02
N ALA A 255 -17.32 -19.93 -8.94
CA ALA A 255 -16.56 -20.18 -7.72
C ALA A 255 -17.08 -21.42 -6.95
N ILE A 256 -18.39 -21.59 -6.87
CA ILE A 256 -19.01 -22.76 -6.23
C ILE A 256 -18.57 -24.05 -6.93
N ASP A 257 -18.72 -24.08 -8.26
CA ASP A 257 -18.35 -25.26 -9.07
C ASP A 257 -16.84 -25.54 -8.95
N PHE A 258 -16.00 -24.50 -8.93
CA PHE A 258 -14.56 -24.66 -8.77
C PHE A 258 -14.21 -25.31 -7.42
N ILE A 259 -14.79 -24.85 -6.31
CA ILE A 259 -14.51 -25.42 -4.98
C ILE A 259 -14.96 -26.86 -4.90
N ASN A 260 -16.15 -27.17 -5.41
CA ASN A 260 -16.68 -28.54 -5.44
C ASN A 260 -15.80 -29.48 -6.27
N ASP A 261 -15.41 -29.04 -7.45
CA ASP A 261 -14.58 -29.83 -8.35
C ASP A 261 -13.14 -29.97 -7.85
N LEU A 262 -12.61 -28.94 -7.16
CA LEU A 262 -11.30 -29.01 -6.52
C LEU A 262 -11.22 -30.16 -5.50
N ILE A 263 -12.24 -30.31 -4.67
CA ILE A 263 -12.27 -31.39 -3.69
C ILE A 263 -12.54 -32.76 -4.37
N ALA A 264 -13.35 -32.77 -5.44
CA ALA A 264 -13.57 -33.98 -6.19
C ALA A 264 -12.28 -34.48 -6.89
N VAL A 265 -11.58 -33.59 -7.58
CA VAL A 265 -10.31 -33.91 -8.27
C VAL A 265 -9.22 -34.27 -7.28
N TYR A 266 -9.14 -33.58 -6.14
CA TYR A 266 -8.24 -33.93 -5.06
C TYR A 266 -8.46 -35.36 -4.54
N ASN A 267 -9.72 -35.72 -4.29
CA ASN A 267 -10.06 -37.08 -3.84
C ASN A 267 -9.69 -38.15 -4.90
N ILE A 268 -9.97 -37.87 -6.17
CA ILE A 268 -9.61 -38.78 -7.27
C ILE A 268 -8.09 -38.97 -7.35
N ASP A 269 -7.33 -37.87 -7.26
CA ASP A 269 -5.86 -37.87 -7.35
C ASP A 269 -5.24 -38.66 -6.20
N THR A 270 -5.68 -38.35 -4.95
CA THR A 270 -5.19 -39.03 -3.74
C THR A 270 -5.54 -40.52 -3.74
N ASN A 271 -6.77 -40.87 -4.14
CA ASN A 271 -7.17 -42.26 -4.24
C ASN A 271 -6.40 -43.03 -5.33
N THR A 272 -6.10 -42.40 -6.46
CA THR A 272 -5.28 -43.00 -7.54
C THR A 272 -3.87 -43.30 -7.03
N GLU A 273 -3.25 -42.36 -6.31
CA GLU A 273 -1.92 -42.53 -5.74
C GLU A 273 -1.88 -43.66 -4.69
N LYS A 274 -2.87 -43.70 -3.77
CA LYS A 274 -3.00 -44.78 -2.76
C LYS A 274 -3.17 -46.15 -3.44
N ASN A 275 -4.01 -46.22 -4.46
CA ASN A 275 -4.23 -47.44 -5.20
C ASN A 275 -3.01 -47.92 -5.93
N GLU A 276 -2.19 -47.04 -6.51
CA GLU A 276 -0.90 -47.39 -7.14
C GLU A 276 0.08 -48.03 -6.13
N VAL A 277 0.23 -47.45 -4.95
CA VAL A 277 1.07 -48.02 -3.90
C VAL A 277 0.54 -49.36 -3.40
N ALA A 278 -0.78 -49.43 -3.15
CA ALA A 278 -1.41 -50.68 -2.70
C ALA A 278 -1.30 -51.78 -3.77
N GLN A 279 -1.49 -51.46 -5.06
CA GLN A 279 -1.34 -52.44 -6.14
C GLN A 279 0.08 -52.99 -6.22
N LYS A 280 1.11 -52.13 -6.19
CA LYS A 280 2.50 -52.58 -6.17
C LYS A 280 2.84 -53.45 -4.97
N SER A 281 2.25 -53.14 -3.81
CA SER A 281 2.37 -53.95 -2.60
C SER A 281 1.66 -55.31 -2.76
N ALA A 282 0.49 -55.35 -3.39
CA ALA A 282 -0.23 -56.56 -3.68
C ALA A 282 0.57 -57.51 -4.59
N ASP A 283 1.10 -56.95 -5.70
CA ASP A 283 1.89 -57.70 -6.68
C ASP A 283 3.14 -58.32 -6.01
N PHE A 284 3.83 -57.54 -5.14
CA PHE A 284 4.97 -58.06 -4.40
C PHE A 284 4.60 -59.20 -3.43
N ILE A 285 3.50 -59.04 -2.64
CA ILE A 285 3.03 -60.03 -1.70
C ILE A 285 2.66 -61.33 -2.45
N GLU A 286 1.97 -61.17 -3.59
CA GLU A 286 1.54 -62.33 -4.38
C GLU A 286 2.74 -63.13 -4.92
N GLU A 287 3.79 -62.43 -5.43
CA GLU A 287 5.05 -63.06 -5.84
C GLU A 287 5.70 -63.83 -4.67
N ARG A 288 5.73 -63.21 -3.47
CA ARG A 288 6.31 -63.86 -2.29
C ARG A 288 5.51 -65.07 -1.80
N ILE A 289 4.18 -65.00 -1.83
CA ILE A 289 3.30 -66.12 -1.55
C ILE A 289 3.59 -67.30 -2.47
N GLY A 290 3.76 -67.04 -3.81
CA GLY A 290 4.10 -68.08 -4.78
C GLY A 290 5.44 -68.78 -4.44
N ILE A 291 6.43 -68.03 -4.10
CA ILE A 291 7.77 -68.58 -3.73
C ILE A 291 7.66 -69.43 -2.46
N ILE A 292 7.05 -68.90 -1.39
CA ILE A 292 6.93 -69.60 -0.08
C ILE A 292 6.05 -70.85 -0.22
N ASN A 293 4.96 -70.76 -1.03
CA ASN A 293 4.09 -71.91 -1.27
C ASN A 293 4.85 -73.08 -1.93
N ASN A 294 5.69 -72.73 -2.93
CA ASN A 294 6.53 -73.74 -3.59
C ASN A 294 7.59 -74.35 -2.65
N GLU A 295 8.23 -73.47 -1.82
CA GLU A 295 9.20 -73.93 -0.83
C GLU A 295 8.58 -74.81 0.27
N LEU A 296 7.36 -74.43 0.74
CA LEU A 296 6.55 -75.18 1.71
C LEU A 296 6.22 -76.57 1.12
N GLY A 297 5.63 -76.61 -0.09
CA GLY A 297 5.27 -77.86 -0.77
C GLY A 297 6.47 -78.76 -0.97
N THR A 298 7.65 -78.23 -1.28
CA THR A 298 8.92 -79.00 -1.40
C THR A 298 9.27 -79.61 -0.02
N THR A 299 9.25 -78.78 1.03
CA THR A 299 9.59 -79.24 2.39
C THR A 299 8.56 -80.26 2.93
N GLU A 300 7.30 -80.08 2.64
CA GLU A 300 6.23 -81.08 2.96
C GLU A 300 6.44 -82.40 2.28
N ASN A 301 6.83 -82.36 1.00
CA ASN A 301 7.18 -83.55 0.27
C ASN A 301 8.46 -84.25 0.82
N GLU A 302 9.46 -83.43 1.19
CA GLU A 302 10.65 -83.97 1.85
C GLU A 302 10.34 -84.61 3.22
N LEU A 303 9.46 -83.95 4.02
CA LEU A 303 8.99 -84.50 5.30
C LEU A 303 8.20 -85.80 5.12
N ALA A 304 7.31 -85.85 4.13
CA ALA A 304 6.55 -87.01 3.79
C ALA A 304 7.44 -88.18 3.33
N ALA A 305 8.41 -87.88 2.44
CA ALA A 305 9.39 -88.89 1.95
C ALA A 305 10.32 -89.36 3.11
N PHE A 306 10.70 -88.48 4.04
CA PHE A 306 11.46 -88.87 5.19
C PHE A 306 10.65 -89.74 6.13
N LYS A 307 9.41 -89.39 6.46
CA LYS A 307 8.49 -90.22 7.32
C LYS A 307 8.30 -91.62 6.69
N GLN A 308 8.16 -91.68 5.41
CA GLN A 308 8.00 -92.94 4.69
C GLN A 308 9.26 -93.82 4.74
N ARG A 309 10.46 -93.16 4.59
CA ARG A 309 11.75 -93.90 4.59
C ARG A 309 12.19 -94.31 6.00
N ALA A 310 11.85 -93.49 7.04
CA ALA A 310 12.28 -93.73 8.38
C ALA A 310 11.39 -94.63 9.20
N GLY A 311 10.11 -94.79 8.82
CA GLY A 311 9.18 -95.69 9.49
C GLY A 311 8.79 -95.21 10.93
N LEU A 312 8.89 -93.94 11.22
CA LEU A 312 8.80 -93.36 12.60
C LEU A 312 7.34 -93.05 12.95
N THR A 313 6.81 -93.65 14.05
CA THR A 313 5.48 -93.37 14.60
C THR A 313 5.46 -92.75 15.97
N ASP A 314 6.52 -92.77 16.81
CA ASP A 314 6.57 -92.13 18.09
C ASP A 314 7.99 -92.00 18.67
N LEU A 315 8.28 -90.85 19.25
CA LEU A 315 9.56 -90.54 19.91
C LEU A 315 9.37 -89.82 21.25
N SER A 316 10.12 -90.31 22.28
CA SER A 316 9.88 -90.05 23.71
C SER A 316 10.30 -88.64 24.16
N SER A 317 9.71 -88.27 25.29
CA SER A 317 9.62 -86.91 25.89
C SER A 317 10.92 -86.12 26.22
N ASP A 318 12.07 -86.70 26.28
CA ASP A 318 13.36 -86.00 26.55
C ASP A 318 13.95 -85.33 25.32
N ALA A 319 13.74 -85.91 24.16
CA ALA A 319 13.99 -85.23 22.89
C ALA A 319 13.09 -84.03 22.70
N GLN A 320 11.84 -84.12 23.23
CA GLN A 320 10.80 -83.12 23.04
C GLN A 320 11.16 -81.76 23.68
N LEU A 321 11.80 -81.76 24.84
CA LEU A 321 12.20 -80.54 25.55
C LEU A 321 13.38 -79.84 24.91
N ALA A 322 14.41 -80.58 24.55
CA ALA A 322 15.55 -80.00 23.82
C ALA A 322 15.12 -79.55 22.43
N LEU A 323 14.12 -80.18 21.87
CA LEU A 323 13.46 -79.89 20.64
C LEU A 323 12.71 -78.58 20.68
N GLN A 324 11.95 -78.37 21.74
CA GLN A 324 11.07 -77.18 21.87
C GLN A 324 11.98 -75.91 21.89
N GLU A 325 13.05 -75.93 22.58
CA GLU A 325 13.98 -74.80 22.62
C GLU A 325 14.74 -74.61 21.31
N SER A 326 15.22 -75.69 20.68
CA SER A 326 15.87 -75.63 19.37
C SER A 326 14.86 -75.14 18.28
N SER A 327 13.60 -75.62 18.35
CA SER A 327 12.51 -75.16 17.46
C SER A 327 12.26 -73.66 17.59
N LYS A 328 12.26 -73.15 18.79
CA LYS A 328 12.09 -71.73 19.05
C LYS A 328 13.22 -70.89 18.39
N TYR A 329 14.45 -71.30 18.51
CA TYR A 329 15.57 -70.56 17.87
C TYR A 329 15.55 -70.66 16.34
N GLU A 330 15.13 -71.77 15.78
CA GLU A 330 15.04 -71.85 14.32
C GLU A 330 13.79 -71.10 13.79
N GLN A 331 12.70 -71.05 14.56
CA GLN A 331 11.57 -70.15 14.23
C GLN A 331 12.08 -68.69 14.15
N GLN A 332 12.81 -68.26 15.18
CA GLN A 332 13.41 -66.95 15.20
C GLN A 332 14.41 -66.76 14.03
N TYR A 333 15.17 -67.78 13.68
CA TYR A 333 16.11 -67.75 12.55
C TYR A 333 15.38 -67.51 11.21
N ALA A 334 14.28 -68.14 11.03
CA ALA A 334 13.55 -68.01 9.76
C ALA A 334 12.70 -66.76 9.74
N GLU A 335 12.11 -66.34 10.87
CA GLU A 335 11.48 -65.02 10.97
C GLU A 335 12.54 -63.93 10.59
N ASN A 336 13.73 -64.04 11.18
CA ASN A 336 14.82 -63.12 10.82
C ASN A 336 15.31 -63.31 9.36
N ALA A 337 15.40 -64.53 8.86
CA ALA A 337 15.80 -64.80 7.46
C ALA A 337 14.76 -64.21 6.49
N THR A 338 13.48 -64.28 6.85
CA THR A 338 12.42 -63.67 6.02
C THR A 338 12.54 -62.14 5.99
N GLN A 339 12.75 -61.56 7.16
CA GLN A 339 13.01 -60.13 7.21
C GLN A 339 14.27 -59.73 6.37
N ILE A 340 15.34 -60.54 6.42
CA ILE A 340 16.52 -60.36 5.61
C ILE A 340 16.15 -60.43 4.11
N ASN A 341 15.37 -61.42 3.70
CA ASN A 341 14.93 -61.54 2.30
C ASN A 341 14.06 -60.41 1.86
N LEU A 342 13.10 -59.97 2.70
CA LEU A 342 12.25 -58.80 2.43
C LEU A 342 13.07 -57.53 2.27
N VAL A 343 14.01 -57.31 3.24
CA VAL A 343 14.87 -56.13 3.17
C VAL A 343 15.87 -56.23 2.00
N THR A 344 16.39 -57.43 1.68
CA THR A 344 17.26 -57.67 0.52
C THR A 344 16.49 -57.38 -0.81
N TYR A 345 15.27 -57.85 -0.91
CA TYR A 345 14.44 -57.56 -2.08
C TYR A 345 14.21 -56.03 -2.25
N LEU A 346 13.91 -55.37 -1.14
CA LEU A 346 13.78 -53.90 -1.18
C LEU A 346 15.09 -53.23 -1.59
N ARG A 347 16.23 -53.68 -1.08
CA ARG A 347 17.55 -53.18 -1.48
C ARG A 347 17.73 -53.32 -2.99
N ASP A 348 17.44 -54.51 -3.53
CA ASP A 348 17.64 -54.83 -4.95
C ASP A 348 16.62 -54.02 -5.81
N TYR A 349 15.40 -53.88 -5.35
CA TYR A 349 14.38 -53.00 -6.00
C TYR A 349 14.89 -51.55 -6.05
N ILE A 350 15.38 -51.00 -4.95
CA ILE A 350 15.90 -49.62 -4.85
C ILE A 350 17.17 -49.43 -5.68
N ASN A 351 18.00 -50.47 -5.82
CA ASN A 351 19.21 -50.40 -6.61
C ASN A 351 19.03 -50.64 -8.10
N ASN A 352 17.91 -51.18 -8.52
CA ASN A 352 17.60 -51.34 -9.95
C ASN A 352 17.42 -49.96 -10.60
N PRO A 353 18.21 -49.61 -11.61
CA PRO A 353 18.07 -48.35 -12.34
C PRO A 353 16.67 -48.10 -12.93
N ASP A 354 15.97 -49.15 -13.32
CA ASP A 354 14.63 -49.04 -13.91
C ASP A 354 13.59 -48.54 -12.93
N ASN A 355 13.83 -48.71 -11.62
CA ASN A 355 12.96 -48.29 -10.53
C ASN A 355 13.32 -46.91 -9.94
N ASN A 356 14.22 -46.12 -10.57
CA ASN A 356 14.73 -44.88 -10.01
C ASN A 356 13.64 -43.85 -9.73
N ASP A 357 12.58 -43.87 -10.53
CA ASP A 357 11.48 -42.93 -10.46
C ASP A 357 10.16 -43.59 -10.00
N GLU A 358 10.24 -44.81 -9.47
CA GLU A 358 9.08 -45.57 -9.03
C GLU A 358 8.94 -45.55 -7.49
N VAL A 359 7.69 -45.72 -7.04
CA VAL A 359 7.41 -45.85 -5.61
C VAL A 359 7.91 -47.20 -5.11
N ILE A 360 8.50 -47.23 -3.95
CA ILE A 360 8.96 -48.43 -3.28
C ILE A 360 7.76 -49.11 -2.64
N PRO A 361 7.57 -50.42 -2.81
CA PRO A 361 6.49 -51.13 -2.11
C PRO A 361 6.59 -50.93 -0.61
N ALA A 362 5.57 -50.29 0.00
CA ALA A 362 5.60 -49.87 1.40
C ALA A 362 5.02 -50.92 2.37
N ASN A 363 4.02 -51.68 1.95
CA ASN A 363 3.26 -52.55 2.86
C ASN A 363 3.68 -54.02 2.76
N VAL A 364 4.93 -54.29 2.84
CA VAL A 364 5.53 -55.61 2.63
C VAL A 364 5.81 -56.42 3.93
N GLY A 365 5.25 -55.95 5.07
CA GLY A 365 5.43 -56.66 6.33
C GLY A 365 6.80 -56.49 7.02
N LEU A 366 7.44 -55.32 6.84
CA LEU A 366 8.68 -54.94 7.49
C LEU A 366 8.45 -54.76 9.00
N SER A 367 9.33 -55.32 9.79
CA SER A 367 9.29 -55.15 11.25
C SER A 367 9.99 -53.84 11.69
N ASP A 368 10.84 -53.25 10.86
CA ASP A 368 11.57 -52.02 11.19
C ASP A 368 10.76 -50.77 10.81
N VAL A 369 10.32 -50.04 11.88
CA VAL A 369 9.51 -48.84 11.78
C VAL A 369 10.25 -47.69 11.08
N ASN A 370 11.58 -47.59 11.29
CA ASN A 370 12.39 -46.53 10.71
C ASN A 370 12.53 -46.72 9.19
N LEU A 371 12.72 -47.97 8.76
CA LEU A 371 12.77 -48.30 7.33
C LEU A 371 11.39 -48.03 6.67
N ALA A 372 10.31 -48.48 7.31
CA ALA A 372 8.96 -48.22 6.80
C ALA A 372 8.67 -46.71 6.65
N SER A 373 9.04 -45.93 7.69
CA SER A 373 8.90 -44.48 7.66
C SER A 373 9.77 -43.79 6.59
N ALA A 374 11.02 -44.30 6.41
CA ALA A 374 11.90 -43.77 5.38
C ALA A 374 11.33 -44.04 3.95
N ILE A 375 10.83 -45.25 3.72
CA ILE A 375 10.18 -45.62 2.45
C ILE A 375 8.96 -44.76 2.20
N GLU A 376 8.13 -44.56 3.22
CA GLU A 376 6.94 -43.71 3.09
C GLU A 376 7.30 -42.27 2.70
N LYS A 377 8.29 -41.67 3.38
CA LYS A 377 8.77 -40.33 3.05
C LYS A 377 9.31 -40.24 1.62
N TYR A 378 10.05 -41.25 1.21
CA TYR A 378 10.55 -41.35 -0.18
C TYR A 378 9.36 -41.42 -1.17
N ASN A 379 8.41 -42.32 -0.91
CA ASN A 379 7.24 -42.50 -1.79
C ASN A 379 6.43 -41.21 -1.91
N ASN A 380 6.23 -40.49 -0.80
CA ASN A 380 5.53 -39.20 -0.81
C ASN A 380 6.25 -38.17 -1.73
N LEU A 381 7.59 -38.12 -1.68
CA LEU A 381 8.34 -37.21 -2.54
C LEU A 381 8.30 -37.63 -4.02
N VAL A 382 8.38 -38.93 -4.32
CA VAL A 382 8.30 -39.45 -5.70
C VAL A 382 6.91 -39.17 -6.29
N VAL A 383 5.87 -39.40 -5.52
CA VAL A 383 4.50 -39.11 -5.90
C VAL A 383 4.30 -37.62 -6.16
N GLU A 384 4.82 -36.77 -5.28
CA GLU A 384 4.77 -35.31 -5.43
C GLU A 384 5.52 -34.85 -6.69
N ARG A 385 6.71 -35.43 -6.93
CA ARG A 385 7.45 -35.16 -8.18
C ARG A 385 6.65 -35.56 -9.43
N LYS A 386 6.09 -36.77 -9.44
CA LYS A 386 5.27 -37.27 -10.57
C LYS A 386 4.06 -36.34 -10.81
N ARG A 387 3.49 -35.81 -9.74
CA ARG A 387 2.37 -34.87 -9.81
C ARG A 387 2.79 -33.52 -10.41
N LEU A 388 3.92 -32.96 -9.97
CA LEU A 388 4.42 -31.71 -10.50
C LEU A 388 4.94 -31.82 -11.94
N LEU A 389 5.53 -32.95 -12.32
CA LEU A 389 6.01 -33.21 -13.68
C LEU A 389 4.88 -33.25 -14.73
N ARG A 390 3.62 -33.50 -14.33
CA ARG A 390 2.47 -33.45 -15.27
C ARG A 390 2.17 -32.04 -15.76
N THR A 391 2.67 -31.00 -15.08
CA THR A 391 2.33 -29.58 -15.35
C THR A 391 3.53 -28.66 -15.44
N SER A 392 4.72 -29.14 -15.11
CA SER A 392 5.95 -28.33 -15.07
C SER A 392 7.10 -29.06 -15.77
N SER A 393 7.99 -28.26 -16.32
CA SER A 393 9.22 -28.76 -16.95
C SER A 393 10.20 -29.21 -15.85
N GLU A 394 11.09 -30.15 -16.20
CA GLU A 394 12.18 -30.62 -15.31
C GLU A 394 13.12 -29.50 -14.81
N SER A 395 13.17 -28.38 -15.52
CA SER A 395 13.95 -27.20 -15.13
C SER A 395 13.29 -26.32 -14.06
N ASN A 396 12.09 -26.66 -13.61
CA ASN A 396 11.40 -25.89 -12.56
C ASN A 396 12.18 -26.02 -11.23
N PRO A 397 12.52 -24.91 -10.54
CA PRO A 397 13.22 -24.92 -9.26
C PRO A 397 12.57 -25.83 -8.20
N ALA A 398 11.24 -25.92 -8.17
CA ALA A 398 10.52 -26.80 -7.26
C ALA A 398 10.78 -28.29 -7.58
N ILE A 399 10.86 -28.66 -8.86
CA ILE A 399 11.19 -30.02 -9.29
C ILE A 399 12.66 -30.32 -9.03
N ILE A 400 13.55 -29.37 -9.25
CA ILE A 400 14.98 -29.50 -8.93
C ILE A 400 15.17 -29.74 -7.43
N ASN A 401 14.49 -28.97 -6.59
CA ASN A 401 14.52 -29.17 -5.14
C ASN A 401 13.93 -30.53 -4.72
N LEU A 402 12.83 -30.95 -5.35
CA LEU A 402 12.26 -32.27 -5.12
C LEU A 402 13.19 -33.38 -5.56
N ASN A 403 13.84 -33.27 -6.71
CA ASN A 403 14.84 -34.25 -7.17
C ASN A 403 15.99 -34.37 -6.15
N THR A 404 16.50 -33.24 -5.65
CA THR A 404 17.50 -33.25 -4.59
C THR A 404 16.99 -33.92 -3.31
N GLY A 405 15.72 -33.63 -2.93
CA GLY A 405 15.06 -34.28 -1.79
C GLY A 405 14.85 -35.77 -1.98
N ILE A 406 14.44 -36.20 -3.19
CA ILE A 406 14.29 -37.62 -3.57
C ILE A 406 15.62 -38.34 -3.52
N GLU A 407 16.67 -37.75 -4.10
CA GLU A 407 18.05 -38.35 -4.04
C GLU A 407 18.53 -38.47 -2.60
N ALA A 408 18.39 -37.43 -1.80
CA ALA A 408 18.74 -37.45 -0.40
C ALA A 408 17.96 -38.52 0.39
N MET A 409 16.63 -38.59 0.13
CA MET A 409 15.76 -39.58 0.79
C MET A 409 16.05 -40.99 0.27
N ARG A 410 16.33 -41.16 -1.00
CA ARG A 410 16.75 -42.44 -1.57
C ARG A 410 18.05 -42.91 -0.94
N HIS A 411 19.05 -42.00 -0.80
CA HIS A 411 20.26 -42.29 -0.10
C HIS A 411 20.01 -42.71 1.35
N ASN A 412 19.10 -41.98 2.02
CA ASN A 412 18.68 -42.33 3.38
C ASN A 412 18.02 -43.72 3.43
N VAL A 413 17.07 -44.01 2.54
CA VAL A 413 16.46 -45.35 2.45
C VAL A 413 17.51 -46.43 2.18
N LYS A 414 18.44 -46.21 1.22
CA LYS A 414 19.57 -47.12 0.95
C LYS A 414 20.41 -47.36 2.20
N THR A 415 20.74 -46.29 2.91
CA THR A 415 21.56 -46.38 4.13
C THR A 415 20.80 -47.10 5.22
N THR A 416 19.49 -46.80 5.39
CA THR A 416 18.65 -47.47 6.38
C THR A 416 18.47 -48.95 6.05
N VAL A 417 18.14 -49.27 4.79
CA VAL A 417 18.09 -50.67 4.32
C VAL A 417 19.36 -51.43 4.63
N ASN A 418 20.54 -50.88 4.30
CA ASN A 418 21.80 -51.49 4.58
C ASN A 418 22.05 -51.67 6.08
N SER A 419 21.67 -50.68 6.89
CA SER A 419 21.80 -50.71 8.34
C SER A 419 20.91 -51.78 8.96
N VAL A 420 19.64 -51.84 8.50
CA VAL A 420 18.65 -52.85 8.95
C VAL A 420 19.12 -54.24 8.53
N LEU A 421 19.61 -54.39 7.26
CA LEU A 421 20.16 -55.68 6.79
C LEU A 421 21.31 -56.15 7.66
N LYS A 422 22.23 -55.22 7.98
CA LYS A 422 23.38 -55.53 8.86
C LYS A 422 22.92 -55.92 10.28
N GLY A 423 21.94 -55.20 10.82
CA GLY A 423 21.32 -55.52 12.11
C GLY A 423 20.70 -56.92 12.13
N LEU A 424 19.89 -57.25 11.10
CA LEU A 424 19.27 -58.57 10.94
C LEU A 424 20.33 -59.66 10.76
N GLN A 425 21.42 -59.38 10.04
CA GLN A 425 22.56 -60.36 9.91
C GLN A 425 23.26 -60.63 11.25
N ILE A 426 23.44 -59.60 12.07
CA ILE A 426 24.00 -59.75 13.42
C ILE A 426 23.04 -60.60 14.28
N THR A 427 21.72 -60.31 14.24
CA THR A 427 20.70 -61.10 14.95
C THR A 427 20.73 -62.54 14.47
N ARG A 428 20.77 -62.79 13.16
CA ARG A 428 20.89 -64.11 12.56
C ARG A 428 22.07 -64.89 13.16
N ASN A 429 23.28 -64.25 13.18
CA ASN A 429 24.50 -64.85 13.73
C ASN A 429 24.37 -65.19 15.22
N ASN A 430 23.62 -64.37 15.98
CA ASN A 430 23.38 -64.67 17.39
C ASN A 430 22.43 -65.85 17.58
N ILE A 431 21.32 -65.89 16.78
CA ILE A 431 20.35 -66.99 16.79
C ILE A 431 21.06 -68.31 16.37
N ASP A 432 21.86 -68.28 15.29
CA ASP A 432 22.64 -69.42 14.80
C ASP A 432 23.56 -69.96 15.88
N ARG A 433 24.25 -69.05 16.62
CA ARG A 433 25.13 -69.43 17.72
C ARG A 433 24.33 -70.11 18.88
N GLN A 434 23.14 -69.67 19.19
CA GLN A 434 22.31 -70.29 20.21
C GLN A 434 21.75 -71.64 19.75
N SER A 435 21.28 -71.73 18.47
CA SER A 435 20.81 -72.99 17.86
C SER A 435 21.90 -74.05 17.96
N ARG A 436 23.12 -73.73 17.52
CA ARG A 436 24.29 -74.68 17.61
C ARG A 436 24.62 -75.15 19.06
N LYS A 437 24.34 -74.25 20.02
CA LYS A 437 24.51 -74.63 21.41
C LYS A 437 23.54 -75.74 21.86
N TYR A 438 22.30 -75.69 21.39
CA TYR A 438 21.29 -76.73 21.65
C TYR A 438 21.54 -77.98 20.75
N GLU A 439 21.90 -77.80 19.51
CA GLU A 439 22.26 -78.90 18.61
C GLU A 439 23.42 -79.76 19.19
N SER A 440 24.46 -79.13 19.82
CA SER A 440 25.54 -79.86 20.50
C SER A 440 25.06 -80.66 21.69
N ARG A 441 23.91 -80.34 22.28
CA ARG A 441 23.24 -81.12 23.33
C ARG A 441 22.43 -82.30 22.78
N ILE A 442 21.94 -82.13 21.55
CA ILE A 442 21.10 -83.15 20.87
C ILE A 442 21.96 -84.16 20.10
N SER A 443 23.26 -83.84 19.90
CA SER A 443 24.16 -84.69 19.07
C SER A 443 24.33 -86.14 19.50
N ASN A 444 23.69 -86.54 20.57
CA ASN A 444 23.64 -87.97 21.05
C ASN A 444 22.24 -88.63 20.66
N ALA A 445 21.39 -87.91 19.97
CA ALA A 445 20.12 -88.50 19.46
C ALA A 445 20.40 -89.23 18.12
N PRO A 446 19.63 -90.22 17.72
CA PRO A 446 19.80 -90.90 16.46
C PRO A 446 19.73 -89.86 15.30
N LYS A 447 20.68 -90.03 14.29
CA LYS A 447 20.77 -89.11 13.16
C LYS A 447 19.41 -88.90 12.41
N GLN A 448 18.51 -89.87 12.46
CA GLN A 448 17.17 -89.81 11.91
C GLN A 448 16.23 -88.83 12.62
N GLU A 449 16.37 -88.70 13.92
CA GLU A 449 15.59 -87.80 14.74
C GLU A 449 15.98 -86.34 14.46
N GLN A 450 17.27 -86.11 14.28
CA GLN A 450 17.76 -84.78 13.95
C GLN A 450 17.29 -84.31 12.55
N GLU A 451 17.24 -85.22 11.54
CA GLU A 451 16.85 -84.94 10.21
C GLU A 451 15.34 -84.65 10.15
N PHE A 452 14.50 -85.48 10.81
CA PHE A 452 13.06 -85.25 10.97
C PHE A 452 12.73 -83.90 11.57
N MET A 453 13.45 -83.61 12.64
CA MET A 453 13.29 -82.36 13.34
C MET A 453 13.65 -81.16 12.53
N THR A 454 14.73 -81.23 11.78
CA THR A 454 15.16 -80.16 10.90
C THR A 454 14.12 -79.88 9.81
N ILE A 455 13.59 -80.96 9.17
CA ILE A 455 12.59 -80.83 8.13
C ILE A 455 11.25 -80.33 8.68
N SER A 456 10.78 -80.93 9.79
CA SER A 456 9.52 -80.53 10.43
C SER A 456 9.53 -79.10 10.88
N ARG A 457 10.63 -78.67 11.39
CA ARG A 457 10.84 -77.29 11.84
C ARG A 457 10.86 -76.31 10.64
N GLN A 458 11.51 -76.67 9.54
CA GLN A 458 11.48 -75.86 8.32
C GLN A 458 10.04 -75.79 7.74
N GLN A 459 9.32 -76.87 7.82
CA GLN A 459 7.91 -76.90 7.37
C GLN A 459 7.01 -75.98 8.23
N GLU A 460 7.15 -76.04 9.58
CA GLU A 460 6.40 -75.18 10.49
C GLU A 460 6.67 -73.71 10.27
N ILE A 461 7.93 -73.35 10.07
CA ILE A 461 8.36 -72.01 9.79
C ILE A 461 7.81 -71.51 8.46
N LYS A 462 7.96 -72.27 7.37
CA LYS A 462 7.44 -71.90 6.08
C LYS A 462 5.89 -71.80 6.11
N ALA A 463 5.22 -72.64 6.87
CA ALA A 463 3.79 -72.57 7.07
C ALA A 463 3.35 -71.30 7.80
N THR A 464 4.07 -70.94 8.88
CA THR A 464 3.83 -69.69 9.61
C THR A 464 4.02 -68.48 8.74
N LEU A 465 5.10 -68.46 7.91
CA LEU A 465 5.37 -67.40 6.99
C LEU A 465 4.27 -67.27 5.90
N TYR A 466 3.82 -68.37 5.37
CA TYR A 466 2.71 -68.44 4.42
C TYR A 466 1.44 -67.78 4.96
N ILE A 467 1.07 -68.15 6.20
CA ILE A 467 -0.08 -67.59 6.91
C ILE A 467 0.10 -66.07 7.11
N MET A 468 1.30 -65.62 7.51
CA MET A 468 1.56 -64.20 7.72
C MET A 468 1.46 -63.43 6.42
N LEU A 469 1.98 -63.95 5.33
CA LEU A 469 1.86 -63.30 4.00
C LEU A 469 0.40 -63.26 3.53
N LEU A 470 -0.41 -64.33 3.77
CA LEU A 470 -1.84 -64.31 3.47
C LEU A 470 -2.55 -63.24 4.29
N GLN A 471 -2.22 -63.12 5.58
CA GLN A 471 -2.78 -62.05 6.41
C GLN A 471 -2.42 -60.65 5.85
N LYS A 472 -1.17 -60.46 5.44
CA LYS A 472 -0.74 -59.16 4.84
C LYS A 472 -1.42 -58.90 3.49
N ARG A 473 -1.68 -59.95 2.71
CA ARG A 473 -2.48 -59.84 1.48
C ARG A 473 -3.90 -59.35 1.78
N GLU A 474 -4.57 -59.96 2.74
CA GLU A 474 -5.93 -59.56 3.13
C GLU A 474 -5.97 -58.14 3.72
N GLU A 475 -5.00 -57.76 4.57
CA GLU A 475 -4.87 -56.40 5.11
C GLU A 475 -4.72 -55.38 3.96
N ASN A 476 -3.87 -55.71 2.96
CA ASN A 476 -3.66 -54.82 1.78
C ASN A 476 -4.91 -54.78 0.89
N ALA A 477 -5.60 -55.89 0.69
CA ALA A 477 -6.87 -55.96 -0.07
C ALA A 477 -7.97 -55.13 0.61
N ILE A 478 -8.06 -55.18 1.93
CA ILE A 478 -9.01 -54.36 2.73
C ILE A 478 -8.65 -52.87 2.55
N THR A 479 -7.36 -52.52 2.59
CA THR A 479 -6.89 -51.13 2.40
C THR A 479 -7.26 -50.64 1.00
N LEU A 480 -7.07 -51.44 -0.04
CA LEU A 480 -7.45 -51.12 -1.43
C LEU A 480 -8.97 -50.95 -1.58
N ALA A 481 -9.77 -51.82 -0.94
CA ALA A 481 -11.22 -51.76 -0.98
C ALA A 481 -11.81 -50.62 -0.15
N ALA A 482 -11.12 -50.22 0.92
CA ALA A 482 -11.59 -49.21 1.89
C ALA A 482 -11.08 -47.81 1.58
N THR A 483 -10.60 -47.51 0.35
CA THR A 483 -10.17 -46.19 0.00
C THR A 483 -11.29 -45.16 0.21
N ALA A 484 -11.22 -44.45 1.32
CA ALA A 484 -12.14 -43.37 1.66
C ALA A 484 -11.59 -42.06 1.19
N ASN A 485 -12.47 -41.16 0.74
CA ASN A 485 -12.11 -39.81 0.35
C ASN A 485 -11.42 -39.06 1.53
N ASN A 486 -10.29 -38.49 1.25
CA ASN A 486 -9.51 -37.69 2.24
C ASN A 486 -10.18 -36.33 2.50
N GLY A 487 -10.71 -35.71 1.47
CA GLY A 487 -11.42 -34.44 1.56
C GLY A 487 -12.94 -34.66 1.57
N ARG A 488 -13.63 -34.17 2.61
CA ARG A 488 -15.09 -34.17 2.70
C ARG A 488 -15.60 -32.75 2.92
N ILE A 489 -16.48 -32.29 2.05
CA ILE A 489 -17.18 -31.02 2.25
C ILE A 489 -18.13 -31.19 3.44
N ILE A 490 -17.99 -30.34 4.46
CA ILE A 490 -18.85 -30.27 5.65
C ILE A 490 -19.96 -29.25 5.40
N GLU A 491 -19.58 -28.07 4.92
CA GLU A 491 -20.49 -27.01 4.52
C GLU A 491 -20.32 -26.76 3.03
N GLU A 492 -21.42 -26.82 2.29
CA GLU A 492 -21.41 -26.50 0.86
C GLU A 492 -20.91 -25.08 0.63
N PRO A 493 -20.29 -24.79 -0.54
CA PRO A 493 -19.81 -23.45 -0.87
C PRO A 493 -20.96 -22.43 -0.83
N ILE A 494 -20.89 -21.48 0.11
CA ILE A 494 -21.92 -20.45 0.31
C ILE A 494 -21.36 -19.11 -0.22
N PRO A 495 -22.15 -18.38 -1.03
CA PRO A 495 -21.76 -17.07 -1.48
C PRO A 495 -21.77 -16.07 -0.32
N GLY A 496 -20.65 -15.40 -0.10
CA GLY A 496 -20.51 -14.26 0.79
C GLY A 496 -20.89 -12.93 0.11
N GLY A 497 -20.66 -11.84 0.79
CA GLY A 497 -20.90 -10.50 0.24
C GLY A 497 -19.86 -10.08 -0.81
N ILE A 498 -20.06 -8.88 -1.38
CA ILE A 498 -19.10 -8.24 -2.28
C ILE A 498 -17.86 -7.84 -1.49
N VAL A 499 -16.70 -8.39 -1.84
CA VAL A 499 -15.40 -8.11 -1.20
C VAL A 499 -14.69 -6.94 -1.87
N SER A 500 -14.85 -6.81 -3.18
CA SER A 500 -14.25 -5.75 -3.99
C SER A 500 -15.17 -5.38 -5.17
N PRO A 501 -15.23 -4.10 -5.54
CA PRO A 501 -14.71 -2.94 -4.83
C PRO A 501 -15.54 -2.61 -3.57
N LYS A 502 -14.89 -2.20 -2.49
CA LYS A 502 -15.58 -1.71 -1.29
C LYS A 502 -16.14 -0.31 -1.55
N GLY A 503 -17.33 -0.22 -2.14
CA GLY A 503 -17.93 1.03 -2.60
C GLY A 503 -17.99 2.11 -1.51
N LYS A 504 -18.38 1.77 -0.27
CA LYS A 504 -18.39 2.70 0.86
C LYS A 504 -17.00 3.31 1.13
N LEU A 505 -15.95 2.49 1.08
CA LEU A 505 -14.57 2.96 1.31
C LEU A 505 -14.12 3.90 0.19
N ILE A 506 -14.43 3.57 -1.08
CA ILE A 506 -14.07 4.39 -2.24
C ILE A 506 -14.75 5.76 -2.16
N TYR A 507 -16.05 5.82 -1.79
CA TYR A 507 -16.75 7.08 -1.59
C TYR A 507 -16.17 7.90 -0.42
N ILE A 508 -15.78 7.26 0.67
CA ILE A 508 -15.10 7.94 1.80
C ILE A 508 -13.76 8.52 1.33
N ILE A 509 -12.96 7.75 0.60
CA ILE A 509 -11.69 8.23 0.05
C ILE A 509 -11.92 9.40 -0.92
N ALA A 510 -12.90 9.29 -1.80
CA ALA A 510 -13.26 10.36 -2.74
C ALA A 510 -13.70 11.64 -2.00
N LEU A 511 -14.44 11.51 -0.91
CA LEU A 511 -14.84 12.64 -0.05
C LEU A 511 -13.62 13.30 0.60
N VAL A 512 -12.72 12.51 1.17
CA VAL A 512 -11.50 13.02 1.81
C VAL A 512 -10.60 13.74 0.80
N ILE A 513 -10.41 13.16 -0.38
CA ILE A 513 -9.64 13.78 -1.46
C ILE A 513 -10.34 15.06 -1.94
N GLY A 514 -11.68 15.02 -2.12
CA GLY A 514 -12.49 16.18 -2.53
C GLY A 514 -12.40 17.37 -1.58
N ILE A 515 -12.24 17.11 -0.28
CA ILE A 515 -11.97 18.15 0.74
C ILE A 515 -10.49 18.55 0.74
N GLY A 516 -9.58 17.61 0.60
CA GLY A 516 -8.13 17.83 0.68
C GLY A 516 -7.57 18.69 -0.46
N ILE A 517 -8.08 18.52 -1.69
CA ILE A 517 -7.60 19.29 -2.85
C ILE A 517 -7.77 20.80 -2.66
N PRO A 518 -8.99 21.35 -2.34
CA PRO A 518 -9.14 22.78 -2.11
C PRO A 518 -8.31 23.30 -0.94
N ILE A 519 -8.18 22.52 0.15
CA ILE A 519 -7.34 22.88 1.29
C ILE A 519 -5.89 23.04 0.83
N SER A 520 -5.37 22.06 0.10
CA SER A 520 -3.99 22.07 -0.40
C SER A 520 -3.73 23.24 -1.35
N ILE A 521 -4.67 23.51 -2.26
CA ILE A 521 -4.56 24.64 -3.20
C ILE A 521 -4.56 25.96 -2.43
N ILE A 522 -5.51 26.18 -1.50
CA ILE A 522 -5.59 27.41 -0.71
C ILE A 522 -4.31 27.57 0.14
N TYR A 523 -3.81 26.49 0.74
CA TYR A 523 -2.57 26.51 1.51
C TYR A 523 -1.38 26.90 0.63
N LEU A 524 -1.25 26.29 -0.56
CA LEU A 524 -0.18 26.59 -1.50
C LEU A 524 -0.24 28.06 -1.99
N LEU A 525 -1.45 28.55 -2.31
CA LEU A 525 -1.65 29.96 -2.69
C LEU A 525 -1.28 30.91 -1.55
N ASN A 526 -1.52 30.51 -0.29
CA ASN A 526 -1.12 31.32 0.86
C ASN A 526 0.41 31.35 1.05
N LEU A 527 1.10 30.23 0.79
CA LEU A 527 2.57 30.15 0.81
C LEU A 527 3.21 31.09 -0.23
N LEU A 528 2.54 31.28 -1.36
CA LEU A 528 2.99 32.15 -2.45
C LEU A 528 2.69 33.66 -2.21
N ARG A 529 2.14 34.05 -1.04
CA ARG A 529 1.85 35.43 -0.70
C ARG A 529 3.04 36.08 -0.01
N PHE A 530 3.90 36.68 -0.81
CA PHE A 530 5.13 37.33 -0.36
C PHE A 530 4.94 38.81 0.06
N ARG A 531 3.75 39.39 -0.12
CA ARG A 531 3.45 40.79 0.16
C ARG A 531 2.68 40.95 1.46
N ILE A 532 2.85 42.12 2.09
CA ILE A 532 2.08 42.54 3.27
C ILE A 532 0.63 42.73 2.85
N GLU A 533 -0.32 42.06 3.53
CA GLU A 533 -1.75 42.20 3.26
C GLU A 533 -2.45 43.22 4.15
N GLY A 534 -1.87 43.50 5.33
CA GLY A 534 -2.42 44.47 6.27
C GLY A 534 -1.76 44.47 7.63
N HIS A 535 -2.44 45.04 8.62
CA HIS A 535 -1.95 45.26 9.98
C HIS A 535 -1.35 44.00 10.63
N THR A 536 -2.09 42.88 10.62
CA THR A 536 -1.70 41.62 11.26
C THR A 536 -0.44 41.00 10.67
N ASP A 537 -0.14 41.29 9.39
CA ASP A 537 1.12 40.84 8.79
C ASP A 537 2.29 41.67 9.34
N VAL A 538 2.07 42.98 9.48
CA VAL A 538 3.07 43.90 9.99
C VAL A 538 3.37 43.64 11.47
N GLU A 539 2.32 43.40 12.28
CA GLU A 539 2.43 43.04 13.69
C GLU A 539 3.26 41.77 13.93
N LYS A 540 3.21 40.83 13.00
CA LYS A 540 4.04 39.59 13.05
C LYS A 540 5.48 39.81 12.57
N LEU A 541 5.73 40.84 11.75
CA LEU A 541 7.03 41.05 11.15
C LEU A 541 7.93 41.98 11.98
N THR A 542 7.37 42.84 12.82
CA THR A 542 8.13 43.82 13.61
C THR A 542 7.48 44.12 14.95
N THR A 543 8.32 44.50 15.90
CA THR A 543 7.88 45.02 17.22
C THR A 543 7.74 46.55 17.23
N VAL A 544 8.03 47.21 16.09
CA VAL A 544 7.89 48.67 15.95
C VAL A 544 6.40 49.03 16.08
N PRO A 545 6.04 50.08 16.87
CA PRO A 545 4.64 50.45 17.09
C PRO A 545 3.96 50.86 15.79
N ILE A 546 2.79 50.24 15.49
CA ILE A 546 1.94 50.59 14.35
C ILE A 546 1.02 51.71 14.79
N ILE A 547 1.21 52.93 14.24
CA ILE A 547 0.44 54.10 14.65
C ILE A 547 -0.87 54.30 13.90
N GLY A 548 -1.06 53.59 12.80
CA GLY A 548 -2.33 53.65 12.07
C GLY A 548 -2.34 52.90 10.76
N ASP A 549 -3.55 52.62 10.30
CA ASP A 549 -3.88 51.96 9.06
C ASP A 549 -4.59 52.91 8.11
N ILE A 550 -4.01 53.19 6.94
CA ILE A 550 -4.60 54.08 5.96
C ILE A 550 -5.41 53.27 4.92
N PRO A 551 -6.71 53.52 4.80
CA PRO A 551 -7.54 52.79 3.85
C PRO A 551 -7.26 53.15 2.38
N LEU A 552 -7.42 52.18 1.48
CA LEU A 552 -7.36 52.38 0.05
C LEU A 552 -8.59 53.16 -0.43
N THR A 553 -8.39 54.34 -1.02
CA THR A 553 -9.45 55.12 -1.64
C THR A 553 -9.53 54.88 -3.14
N ASP A 554 -10.71 55.16 -3.76
CA ASP A 554 -10.89 55.05 -5.22
C ASP A 554 -9.99 56.06 -5.95
N ALA A 555 -9.63 57.21 -5.35
CA ALA A 555 -8.63 58.17 -5.88
C ALA A 555 -7.22 57.54 -5.93
N GLY A 556 -6.86 56.65 -4.93
CA GLY A 556 -5.61 55.91 -4.98
C GLY A 556 -5.52 54.82 -6.06
N LYS A 557 -6.67 54.39 -6.56
CA LYS A 557 -6.74 53.42 -7.70
C LYS A 557 -6.38 54.07 -9.02
N ASN A 558 -6.66 55.35 -9.21
CA ASN A 558 -6.38 56.12 -10.45
C ASN A 558 -4.97 56.69 -10.48
N GLY A 559 -4.11 56.40 -9.51
CA GLY A 559 -2.68 56.69 -9.53
C GLY A 559 -2.25 58.14 -9.28
N THR A 560 -3.19 59.09 -9.05
CA THR A 560 -2.85 60.48 -8.70
C THR A 560 -2.94 60.70 -7.18
N PRO A 561 -1.83 60.95 -6.46
CA PRO A 561 -1.89 61.31 -5.08
C PRO A 561 -2.59 62.66 -4.88
N THR A 562 -3.55 62.72 -3.99
CA THR A 562 -4.32 63.92 -3.70
C THR A 562 -4.37 64.19 -2.19
N ILE A 563 -4.58 65.46 -1.80
CA ILE A 563 -4.85 65.77 -0.40
C ILE A 563 -6.24 65.25 -0.06
N ALA A 564 -6.26 64.24 0.83
CA ALA A 564 -7.46 63.57 1.29
C ALA A 564 -8.04 64.15 2.61
N VAL A 565 -7.29 64.94 3.34
CA VAL A 565 -7.67 65.62 4.55
C VAL A 565 -7.96 67.08 4.25
N ARG A 566 -9.18 67.58 4.60
CA ARG A 566 -9.57 68.99 4.41
C ARG A 566 -10.28 69.47 5.66
N GLU A 567 -10.41 70.80 5.73
CA GLU A 567 -11.17 71.46 6.81
C GLU A 567 -12.66 71.04 6.67
N ASN A 568 -13.26 70.71 7.81
CA ASN A 568 -14.66 70.24 7.91
C ASN A 568 -15.00 68.89 7.21
N ASP A 569 -14.01 68.09 6.85
CA ASP A 569 -14.19 66.78 6.24
C ASP A 569 -14.27 65.71 7.35
N ASN A 570 -15.42 64.99 7.37
CA ASN A 570 -15.70 63.87 8.30
C ASN A 570 -15.63 62.51 7.65
N ASN A 571 -14.84 62.40 6.58
CA ASN A 571 -14.67 61.12 5.90
C ASN A 571 -13.71 60.18 6.67
N ILE A 572 -13.75 58.88 6.36
CA ILE A 572 -12.91 57.86 7.02
C ILE A 572 -11.42 58.23 6.95
N MET A 573 -10.96 58.86 5.86
CA MET A 573 -9.56 59.25 5.67
C MET A 573 -9.17 60.38 6.61
N ALA A 574 -9.99 61.43 6.73
CA ALA A 574 -9.72 62.50 7.65
C ALA A 574 -9.64 62.00 9.11
N GLU A 575 -10.54 61.11 9.52
CA GLU A 575 -10.52 60.50 10.84
C GLU A 575 -9.29 59.62 11.06
N THR A 576 -8.90 58.83 10.04
CA THR A 576 -7.64 58.06 10.11
C THR A 576 -6.45 58.95 10.37
N PHE A 577 -6.29 60.06 9.63
CA PHE A 577 -5.17 61.00 9.86
C PHE A 577 -5.25 61.74 11.17
N ARG A 578 -6.46 62.05 11.75
CA ARG A 578 -6.62 62.57 13.11
C ARG A 578 -6.14 61.59 14.15
N SER A 579 -6.50 60.31 14.02
CA SER A 579 -6.07 59.22 14.91
C SER A 579 -4.55 59.02 14.82
N LEU A 580 -4.02 58.95 13.60
CA LEU A 580 -2.62 58.77 13.33
C LEU A 580 -1.76 59.92 13.90
N ARG A 581 -2.20 61.17 13.70
CA ARG A 581 -1.61 62.32 14.32
C ARG A 581 -1.59 62.21 15.83
N THR A 582 -2.70 61.82 16.48
CA THR A 582 -2.80 61.67 17.92
C THR A 582 -1.80 60.63 18.47
N ASN A 583 -1.71 59.47 17.80
CA ASN A 583 -0.80 58.39 18.15
C ASN A 583 0.67 58.81 17.96
N LEU A 584 0.97 59.58 16.89
CA LEU A 584 2.31 60.10 16.64
C LEU A 584 2.73 61.08 17.73
N LEU A 585 1.86 62.04 18.06
CA LEU A 585 2.15 63.02 19.12
C LEU A 585 2.38 62.39 20.50
N PHE A 586 1.66 61.28 20.76
CA PHE A 586 1.87 60.48 21.96
C PHE A 586 3.28 59.83 21.98
N ILE A 587 3.75 59.31 20.83
CA ILE A 587 5.09 58.70 20.70
C ILE A 587 6.19 59.81 20.83
N MET A 588 5.94 60.97 20.29
CA MET A 588 6.89 62.08 20.43
C MET A 588 7.11 62.53 21.87
N GLY A 589 6.00 62.56 22.66
CA GLY A 589 6.01 62.72 24.11
C GLY A 589 6.58 64.02 24.70
N ASP A 590 7.29 64.80 23.92
CA ASP A 590 7.99 66.05 24.35
C ASP A 590 7.61 67.19 23.41
N PRO A 591 7.14 68.33 23.90
CA PRO A 591 6.84 69.53 23.10
C PRO A 591 7.99 70.05 22.28
N ASP A 592 9.25 69.86 22.72
CA ASP A 592 10.43 70.28 21.99
C ASP A 592 10.77 69.42 20.76
N LYS A 593 10.17 68.23 20.65
CA LYS A 593 10.27 67.35 19.50
C LYS A 593 9.34 67.83 18.40
N LYS A 594 9.90 68.39 17.33
CA LYS A 594 9.13 69.03 16.24
C LYS A 594 9.30 68.41 14.88
N VAL A 595 10.36 67.66 14.66
CA VAL A 595 10.77 67.19 13.31
C VAL A 595 10.33 65.71 13.10
N ILE A 596 9.43 65.53 12.15
CA ILE A 596 8.89 64.25 11.78
C ILE A 596 9.42 63.81 10.42
N LEU A 597 10.16 62.74 10.37
CA LEU A 597 10.69 62.14 9.14
C LEU A 597 9.75 61.06 8.62
N VAL A 598 9.43 61.10 7.32
CA VAL A 598 8.58 60.08 6.68
C VAL A 598 9.37 59.35 5.62
N THR A 599 9.54 58.07 5.79
CA THR A 599 10.27 57.21 4.86
C THR A 599 9.53 55.91 4.56
N SER A 600 10.11 55.02 3.77
CA SER A 600 9.56 53.72 3.43
C SER A 600 10.67 52.77 2.91
N THR A 601 10.35 51.48 2.67
CA THR A 601 11.29 50.52 2.10
C THR A 601 11.62 50.85 0.66
N ILE A 602 10.60 50.99 -0.19
CA ILE A 602 10.71 51.18 -1.66
C ILE A 602 9.87 52.37 -2.14
N SER A 603 10.07 52.76 -3.40
CA SER A 603 9.26 53.79 -4.01
C SER A 603 7.84 53.30 -4.28
N GLY A 604 6.84 54.15 -4.12
CA GLY A 604 5.44 53.83 -4.38
C GLY A 604 4.61 53.37 -3.18
N GLU A 605 5.17 53.30 -2.00
CA GLU A 605 4.48 52.94 -0.76
C GLU A 605 3.59 54.04 -0.19
N GLY A 606 3.73 55.26 -0.66
CA GLY A 606 2.86 56.37 -0.29
C GLY A 606 3.44 57.37 0.68
N LYS A 607 4.76 57.45 0.82
CA LYS A 607 5.48 58.40 1.70
C LYS A 607 5.00 59.85 1.55
N THR A 608 5.06 60.39 0.32
CA THR A 608 4.67 61.75 0.03
C THR A 608 3.19 62.01 0.31
N PHE A 609 2.33 61.00 0.00
CA PHE A 609 0.92 61.05 0.38
C PHE A 609 0.72 61.12 1.91
N MET A 610 1.44 60.24 2.62
CA MET A 610 1.43 60.21 4.09
C MET A 610 1.94 61.57 4.68
N ALA A 611 3.10 62.00 4.27
CA ALA A 611 3.71 63.22 4.73
C ALA A 611 2.83 64.47 4.51
N SER A 612 2.25 64.56 3.31
CA SER A 612 1.35 65.67 2.92
C SER A 612 0.07 65.73 3.75
N ASN A 613 -0.62 64.59 3.86
CA ASN A 613 -1.86 64.53 4.60
C ASN A 613 -1.67 64.68 6.13
N LEU A 614 -0.52 64.16 6.65
CA LEU A 614 -0.16 64.34 8.06
C LEU A 614 0.14 65.83 8.33
N ALA A 615 0.87 66.52 7.46
CA ALA A 615 1.16 67.95 7.59
C ALA A 615 -0.10 68.78 7.55
N VAL A 616 -1.06 68.49 6.66
CA VAL A 616 -2.38 69.12 6.66
C VAL A 616 -3.14 68.82 7.97
N SER A 617 -3.13 67.54 8.46
CA SER A 617 -3.82 67.17 9.68
C SER A 617 -3.25 67.90 10.94
N LEU A 618 -1.92 68.11 10.97
CA LEU A 618 -1.27 68.92 12.02
C LEU A 618 -1.63 70.39 11.94
N ALA A 619 -1.63 70.99 10.73
CA ALA A 619 -2.00 72.36 10.52
C ALA A 619 -3.46 72.68 10.87
N LEU A 620 -4.37 71.74 10.61
CA LEU A 620 -5.82 71.83 11.02
C LEU A 620 -5.98 71.78 12.54
N LEU A 621 -4.99 71.36 13.31
CA LEU A 621 -4.99 71.48 14.79
C LEU A 621 -4.70 72.93 15.25
N GLY A 622 -4.51 73.88 14.34
CA GLY A 622 -4.10 75.25 14.62
C GLY A 622 -2.59 75.44 14.85
N LYS A 623 -1.77 74.41 14.53
CA LYS A 623 -0.31 74.44 14.65
C LYS A 623 0.33 74.97 13.38
N LYS A 624 1.39 75.76 13.55
CA LYS A 624 2.17 76.23 12.42
C LYS A 624 3.11 75.12 11.89
N VAL A 625 2.87 74.64 10.71
CA VAL A 625 3.49 73.45 10.12
C VAL A 625 4.23 73.78 8.83
N ILE A 626 5.42 73.24 8.65
CA ILE A 626 6.11 73.29 7.37
C ILE A 626 6.34 71.85 6.87
N LEU A 627 6.00 71.56 5.59
CA LEU A 627 6.32 70.35 4.92
C LEU A 627 7.54 70.56 4.01
N VAL A 628 8.61 69.83 4.26
CA VAL A 628 9.87 69.94 3.56
C VAL A 628 10.08 68.75 2.64
N GLY A 629 10.27 69.00 1.36
CA GLY A 629 10.55 67.94 0.38
C GLY A 629 12.02 67.61 0.31
N LEU A 630 12.44 66.58 1.01
CA LEU A 630 13.82 66.08 1.04
C LEU A 630 14.02 64.79 0.23
N ASP A 631 12.99 64.33 -0.47
CA ASP A 631 13.19 63.41 -1.60
C ASP A 631 13.62 64.22 -2.83
N ILE A 632 14.87 64.70 -2.78
CA ILE A 632 15.45 65.53 -3.81
C ILE A 632 15.83 64.72 -5.07
N ARG A 633 15.73 63.39 -5.04
CA ARG A 633 15.93 62.52 -6.21
C ARG A 633 14.66 62.37 -7.05
N LYS A 634 13.50 62.27 -6.40
CA LYS A 634 12.18 62.17 -7.09
C LYS A 634 11.16 63.06 -6.37
N PRO A 635 11.28 64.38 -6.52
CA PRO A 635 10.39 65.33 -5.84
C PRO A 635 8.94 65.08 -6.21
N GLY A 636 8.10 64.69 -5.20
CA GLY A 636 6.70 64.32 -5.35
C GLY A 636 5.70 65.39 -4.93
N LEU A 637 6.07 66.30 -4.08
CA LEU A 637 5.18 67.30 -3.47
C LEU A 637 4.54 68.24 -4.48
N ASN A 638 5.26 68.63 -5.55
CA ASN A 638 4.70 69.50 -6.61
C ASN A 638 3.44 68.92 -7.23
N LYS A 639 3.38 67.58 -7.40
CA LYS A 639 2.24 66.88 -7.98
C LYS A 639 1.05 66.87 -7.04
N ILE A 640 1.26 66.71 -5.74
CA ILE A 640 0.22 66.66 -4.72
C ILE A 640 -0.44 68.03 -4.49
N PHE A 641 0.35 69.07 -4.43
CA PHE A 641 -0.11 70.45 -4.21
C PHE A 641 -0.40 71.23 -5.49
N HIS A 642 -0.35 70.57 -6.66
CA HIS A 642 -0.60 71.18 -7.99
C HIS A 642 0.23 72.44 -8.27
N LEU A 643 1.48 72.47 -7.79
CA LEU A 643 2.38 73.62 -7.97
C LEU A 643 3.13 73.57 -9.29
N SER A 644 3.15 74.63 -10.02
CA SER A 644 3.76 74.72 -11.34
C SER A 644 5.29 75.06 -11.33
N HIS A 645 5.76 75.58 -10.23
CA HIS A 645 7.20 76.01 -10.12
C HIS A 645 8.12 74.91 -9.59
N LYS A 646 8.84 74.23 -10.51
CA LYS A 646 9.81 73.20 -10.16
C LYS A 646 11.21 73.75 -9.87
N GLU A 647 11.42 75.01 -10.10
CA GLU A 647 12.77 75.62 -10.16
C GLU A 647 13.25 76.20 -8.79
N LYS A 648 12.39 76.30 -7.81
CA LYS A 648 12.75 76.84 -6.51
C LYS A 648 12.52 75.84 -5.40
N GLY A 649 13.55 75.67 -4.53
CA GLY A 649 13.43 74.77 -3.40
C GLY A 649 14.71 74.62 -2.60
N ILE A 650 14.65 73.74 -1.61
CA ILE A 650 15.70 73.59 -0.57
C ILE A 650 17.08 73.24 -1.14
N THR A 651 17.17 72.53 -2.29
CA THR A 651 18.46 72.18 -2.90
C THR A 651 19.28 73.40 -3.29
N GLN A 652 18.62 74.48 -3.66
CA GLN A 652 19.29 75.73 -3.99
C GLN A 652 19.93 76.40 -2.73
N TYR A 653 19.15 76.42 -1.64
CA TYR A 653 19.65 76.91 -0.39
C TYR A 653 20.80 76.07 0.17
N LEU A 654 20.65 74.76 0.19
CA LEU A 654 21.68 73.82 0.66
C LEU A 654 23.00 73.94 -0.14
N ALA A 655 22.89 74.23 -1.43
CA ALA A 655 24.05 74.42 -2.33
C ALA A 655 24.80 75.74 -2.05
N ALA A 656 24.09 76.85 -1.81
CA ALA A 656 24.63 78.15 -1.64
C ALA A 656 23.88 78.99 -0.57
N PRO A 657 24.07 78.67 0.75
CA PRO A 657 23.28 79.28 1.81
C PRO A 657 23.54 80.76 2.03
N GLN A 658 24.71 81.25 1.60
CA GLN A 658 25.04 82.67 1.77
C GLN A 658 24.43 83.54 0.65
N SER A 659 24.02 83.01 -0.47
CA SER A 659 23.47 83.73 -1.61
C SER A 659 21.97 83.57 -1.84
N THR A 660 21.35 82.70 -1.08
CA THR A 660 19.90 82.28 -1.23
C THR A 660 19.18 82.59 0.09
N ASP A 661 18.06 83.30 -0.02
CA ASP A 661 17.21 83.53 1.15
C ASP A 661 16.26 82.29 1.32
N LEU A 662 16.33 81.69 2.55
CA LEU A 662 15.48 80.55 2.90
C LEU A 662 13.99 80.95 2.87
N HIS A 663 13.63 82.08 3.37
CA HIS A 663 12.21 82.52 3.44
C HIS A 663 11.61 82.75 2.03
N ALA A 664 12.43 83.22 1.09
CA ALA A 664 11.99 83.38 -0.30
C ALA A 664 11.65 82.07 -1.04
N LEU A 665 12.07 80.92 -0.45
CA LEU A 665 11.80 79.58 -0.99
C LEU A 665 10.58 78.92 -0.37
N ILE A 666 10.10 79.43 0.79
CA ILE A 666 8.91 78.91 1.50
C ILE A 666 7.67 79.46 0.80
N GLN A 667 6.72 78.58 0.53
CA GLN A 667 5.47 78.91 -0.15
C GLN A 667 4.27 78.43 0.70
N PRO A 668 3.17 79.17 0.71
CA PRO A 668 1.93 78.70 1.36
C PRO A 668 1.39 77.50 0.57
N SER A 669 0.82 76.54 1.34
CA SER A 669 0.31 75.28 0.75
C SER A 669 -0.96 75.49 -0.15
N GLY A 670 -1.71 76.55 0.06
CA GLY A 670 -2.99 76.78 -0.58
C GLY A 670 -4.13 75.95 -0.03
N ILE A 671 -3.90 75.08 0.97
CA ILE A 671 -4.90 74.21 1.61
C ILE A 671 -5.39 74.80 2.95
N THR A 672 -4.47 75.30 3.78
CA THR A 672 -4.72 75.94 5.04
C THR A 672 -3.67 77.03 5.30
N SER A 673 -4.01 78.05 6.02
CA SER A 673 -3.13 79.18 6.36
C SER A 673 -1.96 78.79 7.27
N ASN A 674 -2.09 77.67 7.97
CA ASN A 674 -1.09 77.22 8.94
C ASN A 674 -0.08 76.17 8.34
N LEU A 675 -0.16 75.92 7.01
CA LEU A 675 0.73 74.99 6.37
C LEU A 675 1.56 75.70 5.28
N ASP A 676 2.86 75.69 5.46
CA ASP A 676 3.80 76.14 4.45
C ASP A 676 4.56 74.96 3.83
N LEU A 677 5.04 75.16 2.61
CA LEU A 677 5.78 74.18 1.82
C LEU A 677 7.19 74.68 1.52
N LEU A 678 8.19 73.86 1.78
CA LEU A 678 9.54 74.05 1.22
C LEU A 678 9.83 72.85 0.28
N LEU A 679 9.73 73.17 -1.02
CA LEU A 679 9.87 72.13 -2.05
C LEU A 679 11.31 71.67 -2.19
N GLY A 680 11.51 70.46 -2.79
CA GLY A 680 12.87 69.93 -3.05
C GLY A 680 13.70 70.77 -3.99
N GLY A 681 13.07 71.36 -5.02
CA GLY A 681 13.79 72.15 -6.02
C GLY A 681 14.35 71.25 -7.15
N PRO A 682 15.27 71.78 -7.98
CA PRO A 682 15.93 71.06 -9.05
C PRO A 682 16.78 69.90 -8.50
N ILE A 683 16.82 68.79 -9.22
CA ILE A 683 17.56 67.60 -8.82
C ILE A 683 19.07 67.91 -8.89
N PRO A 684 19.79 67.81 -7.79
CA PRO A 684 21.23 68.11 -7.76
C PRO A 684 22.02 66.90 -8.32
N PRO A 685 23.26 67.13 -8.80
CA PRO A 685 24.09 66.03 -9.26
C PRO A 685 24.60 65.16 -8.13
N ASN A 686 24.78 65.73 -6.90
CA ASN A 686 25.26 65.01 -5.72
C ASN A 686 24.24 65.14 -4.55
N PRO A 687 23.13 64.39 -4.56
CA PRO A 687 22.06 64.50 -3.57
C PRO A 687 22.53 64.18 -2.13
N THR A 688 23.27 63.10 -1.98
CA THR A 688 23.72 62.62 -0.68
C THR A 688 24.66 63.58 0.04
N GLU A 689 25.66 64.10 -0.68
CA GLU A 689 26.62 65.06 -0.17
C GLU A 689 25.97 66.40 0.17
N LEU A 690 24.95 66.77 -0.58
CA LEU A 690 24.23 68.01 -0.31
C LEU A 690 23.42 67.90 0.99
N LEU A 691 22.76 66.79 1.23
CA LEU A 691 22.03 66.52 2.47
C LEU A 691 22.97 66.32 3.69
N ALA A 692 24.22 65.94 3.45
CA ALA A 692 25.20 65.77 4.51
C ALA A 692 25.83 67.12 5.04
N ARG A 693 25.58 68.18 4.30
CA ARG A 693 26.16 69.52 4.71
C ARG A 693 25.57 70.07 5.99
N GLN A 694 26.33 70.91 6.72
CA GLN A 694 25.91 71.63 7.91
C GLN A 694 24.75 72.59 7.61
N SER A 695 24.63 73.09 6.39
CA SER A 695 23.51 73.93 5.93
C SER A 695 22.11 73.27 6.11
N LEU A 696 22.00 71.97 6.12
CA LEU A 696 20.74 71.29 6.45
C LEU A 696 20.40 71.44 7.94
N GLU A 697 21.34 71.21 8.83
CA GLU A 697 21.11 71.35 10.29
C GLU A 697 20.76 72.79 10.64
N ASP A 698 21.47 73.78 10.04
CA ASP A 698 21.20 75.19 10.19
C ASP A 698 19.78 75.54 9.72
N THR A 699 19.35 74.94 8.57
CA THR A 699 18.00 75.12 8.02
C THR A 699 16.97 74.61 9.00
N ILE A 700 17.09 73.35 9.44
CA ILE A 700 16.13 72.75 10.36
C ILE A 700 16.11 73.47 11.70
N SER A 701 17.27 73.94 12.20
CA SER A 701 17.37 74.75 13.41
C SER A 701 16.64 76.09 13.33
N THR A 702 16.69 76.73 12.16
CA THR A 702 15.96 77.98 11.86
C THR A 702 14.44 77.67 11.78
N LEU A 703 14.04 76.62 11.08
CA LEU A 703 12.60 76.22 10.95
C LEU A 703 12.04 75.82 12.31
N ARG A 704 12.82 75.21 13.23
CA ARG A 704 12.38 74.83 14.57
C ARG A 704 11.94 76.02 15.44
N LYS A 705 12.51 77.21 15.18
CA LYS A 705 12.14 78.43 15.90
C LYS A 705 10.84 79.06 15.43
N GLU A 706 10.46 78.76 14.17
CA GLU A 706 9.38 79.44 13.50
C GLU A 706 8.10 78.58 13.40
N TYR A 707 8.27 77.20 13.40
CA TYR A 707 7.25 76.24 13.24
C TYR A 707 7.07 75.37 14.48
N ASP A 708 5.83 74.94 14.72
CA ASP A 708 5.49 73.99 15.71
C ASP A 708 5.85 72.54 15.26
N TYR A 709 5.67 72.25 14.02
CA TYR A 709 6.05 70.97 13.44
C TYR A 709 6.68 71.13 12.07
N ILE A 710 7.67 70.24 11.80
CA ILE A 710 8.39 70.16 10.53
C ILE A 710 8.23 68.72 10.03
N VAL A 711 7.56 68.53 8.91
CA VAL A 711 7.41 67.22 8.29
C VAL A 711 8.38 67.08 7.14
N LEU A 712 9.21 66.07 7.18
CA LEU A 712 10.21 65.79 6.15
C LEU A 712 9.73 64.62 5.24
N ASP A 713 9.44 64.94 3.99
CA ASP A 713 9.18 63.89 2.97
C ASP A 713 10.53 63.47 2.38
N THR A 714 10.91 62.21 2.63
CA THR A 714 12.24 61.71 2.33
C THR A 714 12.25 60.59 1.27
N ALA A 715 13.40 60.23 0.74
CA ALA A 715 13.59 59.10 -0.18
C ALA A 715 13.38 57.75 0.57
N PRO A 716 13.10 56.66 -0.18
CA PRO A 716 12.99 55.34 0.43
C PRO A 716 14.32 54.87 1.02
N ILE A 717 14.33 54.52 2.30
CA ILE A 717 15.54 54.12 3.03
C ILE A 717 16.14 52.80 2.54
N GLY A 718 15.31 51.89 2.00
CA GLY A 718 15.77 50.62 1.40
C GLY A 718 16.47 50.81 0.03
N MET A 719 16.36 51.98 -0.56
CA MET A 719 16.95 52.24 -1.90
C MET A 719 18.18 53.19 -1.84
N VAL A 720 18.18 54.11 -0.87
CA VAL A 720 19.25 55.16 -0.79
C VAL A 720 19.54 55.52 0.68
N THR A 721 20.80 55.95 0.95
CA THR A 721 21.26 56.30 2.30
C THR A 721 20.84 57.71 2.72
N ASP A 722 20.23 58.48 1.86
CA ASP A 722 19.86 59.88 2.09
C ASP A 722 19.02 60.02 3.38
N THR A 723 18.05 59.15 3.60
CA THR A 723 17.19 59.17 4.78
C THR A 723 17.93 58.88 6.08
N LEU A 724 18.98 58.04 6.03
CA LEU A 724 19.85 57.82 7.19
C LEU A 724 20.67 59.08 7.58
N ILE A 725 21.05 59.87 6.60
CA ILE A 725 21.70 61.13 6.84
C ILE A 725 20.74 62.15 7.47
N LEU A 726 19.47 62.12 6.99
CA LEU A 726 18.41 63.01 7.47
C LEU A 726 17.92 62.64 8.90
N SER A 727 18.17 61.41 9.37
CA SER A 727 17.75 60.97 10.71
C SER A 727 18.38 61.81 11.83
N ARG A 728 19.56 62.40 11.61
CA ARG A 728 20.26 63.21 12.59
C ARG A 728 19.50 64.49 12.97
N VAL A 729 18.63 64.99 12.13
CA VAL A 729 17.82 66.19 12.37
C VAL A 729 16.39 65.89 12.77
N ALA A 730 15.96 64.62 12.69
CA ALA A 730 14.63 64.18 13.01
C ALA A 730 14.45 63.87 14.51
N ASP A 731 13.26 64.05 15.01
CA ASP A 731 12.85 63.71 16.37
C ASP A 731 11.97 62.43 16.40
N ALA A 732 11.21 62.17 15.35
CA ALA A 732 10.44 60.96 15.19
C ALA A 732 10.48 60.53 13.70
N SER A 733 10.32 59.22 13.48
CA SER A 733 10.40 58.63 12.14
C SER A 733 9.19 57.73 11.87
N ILE A 734 8.51 58.00 10.76
CA ILE A 734 7.39 57.20 10.30
C ILE A 734 7.87 56.36 9.13
N TYR A 735 7.75 55.03 9.28
CA TYR A 735 8.07 54.05 8.26
C TYR A 735 6.78 53.58 7.57
N VAL A 736 6.62 53.89 6.33
CA VAL A 736 5.39 53.58 5.56
C VAL A 736 5.59 52.30 4.80
N CYS A 737 4.71 51.30 5.01
CA CYS A 737 4.54 50.15 4.13
C CYS A 737 3.17 50.18 3.44
N ARG A 738 3.03 49.48 2.33
CA ARG A 738 1.79 49.47 1.56
C ARG A 738 1.23 48.06 1.42
N ALA A 739 0.00 47.88 1.78
CA ALA A 739 -0.72 46.61 1.61
C ALA A 739 -0.80 46.20 0.13
N ASP A 740 -0.70 44.90 -0.15
CA ASP A 740 -0.68 44.27 -1.47
C ASP A 740 0.49 44.78 -2.38
N TYR A 741 1.46 45.54 -1.83
CA TYR A 741 2.56 46.12 -2.59
C TYR A 741 3.94 45.78 -1.99
N THR A 742 4.17 46.11 -0.70
CA THR A 742 5.46 45.86 -0.02
C THR A 742 5.71 44.39 0.19
N HIS A 743 6.88 43.86 -0.18
CA HIS A 743 7.28 42.51 0.10
C HIS A 743 7.62 42.34 1.60
N LYS A 744 7.22 41.20 2.16
CA LYS A 744 7.50 40.89 3.58
C LYS A 744 8.99 40.85 3.89
N THR A 745 9.79 40.34 2.95
CA THR A 745 11.26 40.32 3.06
C THR A 745 11.88 41.69 3.10
N ASP A 746 11.41 42.58 2.21
CA ASP A 746 11.98 43.92 2.13
C ASP A 746 11.61 44.76 3.37
N TYR A 747 10.43 44.51 3.94
CA TYR A 747 9.97 45.20 5.14
C TYR A 747 10.77 44.84 6.39
N GLN A 748 11.42 43.67 6.42
CA GLN A 748 12.26 43.29 7.57
C GLN A 748 13.40 44.27 7.87
N LEU A 749 13.79 45.11 6.93
CA LEU A 749 14.73 46.20 7.12
C LEU A 749 14.38 47.12 8.32
N ILE A 750 13.08 47.26 8.66
CA ILE A 750 12.61 48.06 9.78
C ILE A 750 13.17 47.54 11.12
N ASN A 751 13.37 46.22 11.27
CA ASN A 751 13.89 45.63 12.50
C ASN A 751 15.39 45.98 12.68
N GLU A 752 16.17 45.92 11.58
CA GLU A 752 17.59 46.36 11.61
C GLU A 752 17.73 47.85 11.96
N LEU A 753 16.82 48.70 11.43
CA LEU A 753 16.80 50.11 11.77
C LEU A 753 16.42 50.36 13.21
N GLN A 754 15.57 49.58 13.80
CA GLN A 754 15.18 49.64 15.20
C GLN A 754 16.30 49.14 16.13
N GLU A 755 16.87 47.98 15.86
CA GLU A 755 17.93 47.37 16.67
C GLU A 755 19.17 48.25 16.75
N HIS A 756 19.54 48.91 15.67
CA HIS A 756 20.68 49.79 15.57
C HIS A 756 20.35 51.25 15.91
N HIS A 757 19.11 51.55 16.39
CA HIS A 757 18.64 52.91 16.70
C HIS A 757 18.96 53.95 15.62
N ARG A 758 18.87 53.55 14.34
CA ARG A 758 19.26 54.44 13.22
C ARG A 758 18.21 55.51 12.91
N LEU A 759 16.99 55.31 13.34
CA LEU A 759 15.89 56.24 13.18
C LEU A 759 15.27 56.56 14.56
N PRO A 760 15.18 57.88 14.94
CA PRO A 760 14.65 58.28 16.26
C PRO A 760 13.14 58.01 16.33
N ASN A 761 12.65 57.55 17.48
CA ASN A 761 11.26 57.30 17.79
C ASN A 761 10.49 56.62 16.62
N LEU A 762 11.06 55.52 16.14
CA LEU A 762 10.57 54.81 14.99
C LEU A 762 9.18 54.25 15.22
N CYS A 763 8.25 54.53 14.29
CA CYS A 763 6.93 53.94 14.21
C CYS A 763 6.55 53.61 12.78
N THR A 764 5.55 52.76 12.59
CA THR A 764 5.15 52.30 11.24
C THR A 764 3.68 52.57 10.93
N VAL A 765 3.37 52.76 9.66
CA VAL A 765 2.03 52.97 9.12
C VAL A 765 1.78 52.01 7.97
N VAL A 766 0.62 51.36 7.96
CA VAL A 766 0.18 50.48 6.87
C VAL A 766 -0.73 51.26 5.94
N ASN A 767 -0.25 51.54 4.73
CA ASN A 767 -0.98 52.32 3.73
C ASN A 767 -1.71 51.40 2.74
N GLY A 768 -2.85 51.86 2.23
CA GLY A 768 -3.57 51.22 1.13
C GLY A 768 -4.34 49.95 1.50
N ILE A 769 -4.85 49.88 2.72
CA ILE A 769 -5.63 48.74 3.17
C ILE A 769 -7.01 48.70 2.50
N ASP A 770 -7.32 47.63 1.78
CA ASP A 770 -8.61 47.43 1.12
C ASP A 770 -9.71 47.09 2.14
N MET A 771 -10.53 48.07 2.47
CA MET A 771 -11.67 47.93 3.41
C MET A 771 -12.75 46.97 2.94
N LYS A 772 -12.80 46.63 1.62
CA LYS A 772 -13.78 45.68 1.08
C LYS A 772 -13.36 44.24 1.41
N LYS A 773 -12.06 43.97 1.43
CA LYS A 773 -11.48 42.68 1.92
C LYS A 773 -11.76 42.51 3.43
N LYS A 774 -11.90 43.61 4.17
CA LYS A 774 -12.17 43.68 5.63
C LYS A 774 -13.55 43.17 6.00
N LYS A 775 -14.55 43.21 5.11
CA LYS A 775 -15.97 42.87 5.38
C LYS A 775 -16.19 41.36 5.57
N TYR A 776 -15.21 40.50 5.25
CA TYR A 776 -15.30 39.05 5.32
C TYR A 776 -14.32 38.42 6.35
N GLY A 777 -14.17 39.01 7.53
CA GLY A 777 -13.63 38.27 8.67
C GLY A 777 -12.13 38.40 8.95
N TYR A 778 -11.39 39.32 8.33
CA TYR A 778 -9.94 39.42 8.49
C TYR A 778 -9.46 40.45 9.53
N TYR A 779 -10.29 40.84 10.54
CA TYR A 779 -9.84 41.80 11.53
C TYR A 779 -10.42 41.59 12.94
N TYR A 780 -9.72 40.80 13.72
CA TYR A 780 -9.94 40.70 15.17
C TYR A 780 -8.89 41.54 15.93
N GLY A 781 -8.70 42.78 15.58
CA GLY A 781 -7.76 43.67 16.30
C GLY A 781 -8.39 44.98 16.78
N TYR A 782 -9.46 45.45 16.16
CA TYR A 782 -10.08 46.74 16.48
C TYR A 782 -11.51 46.61 17.10
N GLY A 783 -11.84 45.46 17.65
CA GLY A 783 -13.18 45.16 18.18
C GLY A 783 -13.52 45.91 19.49
N LYS A 784 -12.59 46.55 20.15
CA LYS A 784 -12.89 47.37 21.37
C LYS A 784 -13.17 48.83 21.06
N TYR A 785 -12.67 49.41 20.00
CA TYR A 785 -12.91 50.82 19.64
C TYR A 785 -14.01 51.03 18.58
N GLY A 786 -14.32 50.03 17.74
CA GLY A 786 -15.37 50.13 16.70
C GLY A 786 -16.81 50.13 17.20
N LYS A 787 -17.10 49.72 18.42
CA LYS A 787 -18.42 49.73 19.02
C LYS A 787 -18.88 51.16 19.44
N TYR A 788 -17.98 52.10 19.54
CA TYR A 788 -18.32 53.50 19.95
C TYR A 788 -18.73 54.41 18.78
N TYR A 789 -18.47 54.05 17.52
CA TYR A 789 -18.79 54.91 16.37
C TYR A 789 -19.93 54.36 15.46
N GLY A 790 -20.73 53.44 15.96
CA GLY A 790 -21.95 52.94 15.30
C GLY A 790 -23.19 53.86 15.36
N TYR A 791 -23.06 55.11 15.65
CA TYR A 791 -24.18 56.07 15.83
C TYR A 791 -24.51 56.89 14.55
N GLY A 792 -24.26 56.37 13.36
CA GLY A 792 -24.48 57.09 12.11
C GLY A 792 -25.62 56.59 11.21
N LYS A 793 -26.51 55.65 11.65
CA LYS A 793 -27.61 55.16 10.81
C LYS A 793 -28.96 55.04 11.49
N LYS A 794 -29.34 55.99 12.33
CA LYS A 794 -30.68 55.97 12.92
C LYS A 794 -31.26 57.35 13.16
N TYR A 795 -31.06 58.31 12.32
CA TYR A 795 -31.93 59.51 12.20
C TYR A 795 -31.96 59.92 10.73
N GLY A 796 -32.93 59.36 9.99
CA GLY A 796 -33.40 59.95 8.76
C GLY A 796 -34.30 61.13 9.07
N TYR A 797 -34.06 62.25 8.44
CA TYR A 797 -35.07 63.29 8.17
C TYR A 797 -35.02 63.57 6.69
N SER A 798 -36.18 63.32 6.05
CA SER A 798 -36.81 63.76 4.80
C SER A 798 -35.90 64.22 3.67
#